data_2427beb88bfd995e40796bc3b2aa8c44
#
_entry.id   2427beb88bfd995e40796bc3b2aa8c44
#
_cell.length_a   1.000
_cell.length_b   1.000
_cell.length_c   1.000
_cell.angle_alpha   90.00
_cell.angle_beta   90.00
_cell.angle_gamma   90.00
#
_symmetry.space_group_name_H-M   'P 1'
#
loop_
_entity.id
_entity.type
_entity.pdbx_description
1 polymer ?
#
loop_
_entity_poly.entity_id
_entity_poly.type
_entity_poly.pdbx_seq_one_letter_code
_entity_poly.pdbx_strand_id
1 'polypeptide(L)'
;MNSKVKGVLQVLLVLVLIAAFAFVAARGIGGAHRGSAKNIRLGLDLEGGVSVTYQAYKTDSTGKRTGEQPTDKDMADTIYKMQKRVETLESTEAAVYQEGSDRVTIDIPGASDSEEVLKELGKAGALYFILYSDLKTEKGGTPNEGDKVVYDKSKVLLTGDMIGEATSGSRQQEGTGKTEYGVSIKFAGKGIKKFAKITGEHVGEQLAIVYDEKLVSAPNLKEEISGGECWISGSFTSESAEQLASTVRIGALPLELENIHGNVVGATLGSQALKSSLFAGVVGLILVIIFMIVMYRISGVAASIALIYYVGAMLLALNGLNVTLTLPGIAGIILSIGMAVDANCIIFTRIREELATGKTVASAIDNGFSKAMSAIIDGNVTTLIAALVLYLKGSGTVKGFAMTLGIGIVLSMFTALFITKLLMKAFCALGMTNTSMYGIQKERKTINFIGNWKKYVVISGAVVVICVAGLVVRAASGGPLFNYSLDFAGGNSTSVDLSKTVTDEDKQKAEDTAKSVIGSGKSVEISVADNTKIVVRTEELSEQKSEELKATMAKTFGVDESTKIESEFISGSVSDEMKVDAAVATLIATLCMLLYIWIRFRKLSTGISAVLALVHDVIAVLTVYVVASAFIPVGSTFIACMLTIVGYSINDTIVVFDRIRENKAKATSRTSLAEIINKSITETLSRSINTSVTTFIMVFVLAVFGVDSVRQFAIPLIVGIISGCYSSVCVASPLWYVLSGKGEKEQKAVTYSKKKK
;
A
#
# COMPACT_ATOMS: atom_id res chain seq x y z
N MET A 1 -22.07 -17.30 -41.91
CA MET A 1 -21.04 -16.26 -41.96
C MET A 1 -19.69 -16.89 -42.27
N ASN A 2 -18.99 -16.40 -43.29
CA ASN A 2 -17.70 -16.94 -43.72
C ASN A 2 -16.70 -16.92 -42.54
N SER A 3 -15.92 -17.96 -42.31
CA SER A 3 -14.96 -18.11 -41.20
C SER A 3 -14.01 -16.92 -41.12
N LYS A 4 -13.54 -16.40 -42.27
CA LYS A 4 -12.69 -15.22 -42.35
C LYS A 4 -13.38 -13.96 -41.84
N VAL A 5 -14.65 -13.73 -42.20
CA VAL A 5 -15.44 -12.60 -41.73
C VAL A 5 -15.63 -12.62 -40.23
N LYS A 6 -15.88 -13.83 -39.66
CA LYS A 6 -15.97 -14.01 -38.21
C LYS A 6 -14.64 -13.66 -37.51
N GLY A 7 -13.51 -14.06 -38.09
CA GLY A 7 -12.18 -13.74 -37.55
C GLY A 7 -11.90 -12.23 -37.57
N VAL A 8 -12.22 -11.55 -38.70
CA VAL A 8 -12.08 -10.07 -38.79
C VAL A 8 -12.92 -9.38 -37.72
N LEU A 9 -14.20 -9.78 -37.56
CA LEU A 9 -15.09 -9.18 -36.56
C LEU A 9 -14.60 -9.37 -35.13
N GLN A 10 -14.02 -10.53 -34.83
CA GLN A 10 -13.46 -10.78 -33.47
C GLN A 10 -12.24 -9.91 -33.17
N VAL A 11 -11.31 -9.74 -34.12
CA VAL A 11 -10.17 -8.84 -33.97
C VAL A 11 -10.65 -7.40 -33.86
N LEU A 12 -11.56 -6.98 -34.73
CA LEU A 12 -12.13 -5.63 -34.71
C LEU A 12 -12.82 -5.33 -33.37
N LEU A 13 -13.58 -6.29 -32.84
CA LEU A 13 -14.23 -6.16 -31.53
C LEU A 13 -13.20 -5.84 -30.43
N VAL A 14 -12.10 -6.58 -30.36
CA VAL A 14 -11.06 -6.35 -29.35
C VAL A 14 -10.40 -5.00 -29.56
N LEU A 15 -10.09 -4.62 -30.79
CA LEU A 15 -9.51 -3.30 -31.10
C LEU A 15 -10.45 -2.14 -30.76
N VAL A 16 -11.74 -2.30 -31.04
CA VAL A 16 -12.76 -1.31 -30.65
C VAL A 16 -12.87 -1.18 -29.14
N LEU A 17 -12.82 -2.29 -28.40
CA LEU A 17 -12.80 -2.25 -26.93
C LEU A 17 -11.55 -1.57 -26.39
N ILE A 18 -10.36 -1.84 -26.96
CA ILE A 18 -9.12 -1.15 -26.59
C ILE A 18 -9.24 0.35 -26.89
N ALA A 19 -9.75 0.72 -28.05
CA ALA A 19 -9.97 2.13 -28.41
C ALA A 19 -10.98 2.80 -27.47
N ALA A 20 -12.07 2.10 -27.12
CA ALA A 20 -13.05 2.58 -26.15
C ALA A 20 -12.43 2.80 -24.77
N PHE A 21 -11.61 1.85 -24.28
CA PHE A 21 -10.88 1.99 -23.01
C PHE A 21 -9.90 3.17 -23.04
N ALA A 22 -9.14 3.31 -24.12
CA ALA A 22 -8.24 4.45 -24.30
C ALA A 22 -8.99 5.79 -24.35
N PHE A 23 -10.14 5.82 -25.03
CA PHE A 23 -10.98 7.02 -25.08
C PHE A 23 -11.55 7.38 -23.72
N VAL A 24 -12.08 6.39 -22.98
CA VAL A 24 -12.62 6.59 -21.63
C VAL A 24 -11.50 7.00 -20.66
N ALA A 25 -10.34 6.38 -20.72
CA ALA A 25 -9.20 6.76 -19.90
C ALA A 25 -8.71 8.19 -20.19
N ALA A 26 -8.79 8.64 -21.46
CA ALA A 26 -8.33 9.97 -21.85
C ALA A 26 -9.36 11.09 -21.52
N ARG A 27 -10.66 10.85 -21.75
CA ARG A 27 -11.71 11.88 -21.67
C ARG A 27 -12.77 11.64 -20.60
N GLY A 28 -12.92 10.39 -20.12
CA GLY A 28 -14.05 10.00 -19.27
C GLY A 28 -15.37 9.89 -20.00
N ILE A 29 -16.43 9.55 -19.30
CA ILE A 29 -17.81 9.44 -19.77
C ILE A 29 -18.68 10.49 -19.06
N GLY A 30 -19.46 11.25 -19.82
CA GLY A 30 -20.40 12.25 -19.31
C GLY A 30 -19.73 13.52 -18.77
N GLY A 31 -20.56 14.44 -18.25
CA GLY A 31 -20.10 15.75 -17.76
C GLY A 31 -19.18 15.67 -16.51
N ALA A 32 -19.23 14.57 -15.77
CA ALA A 32 -18.38 14.33 -14.60
C ALA A 32 -17.07 13.61 -14.95
N HIS A 33 -16.75 13.44 -16.23
CA HIS A 33 -15.53 12.75 -16.73
C HIS A 33 -15.23 11.39 -16.05
N ARG A 34 -16.27 10.62 -15.67
CA ARG A 34 -16.13 9.34 -14.98
C ARG A 34 -15.32 8.36 -15.81
N GLY A 35 -14.42 7.62 -15.17
CA GLY A 35 -13.53 6.66 -15.84
C GLY A 35 -12.27 7.28 -16.45
N SER A 36 -12.09 8.60 -16.41
CA SER A 36 -10.85 9.25 -16.85
C SER A 36 -9.68 8.84 -15.96
N ALA A 37 -8.50 8.62 -16.55
CA ALA A 37 -7.27 8.34 -15.79
C ALA A 37 -6.88 9.51 -14.86
N LYS A 38 -7.32 10.73 -15.20
CA LYS A 38 -7.10 11.92 -14.35
C LYS A 38 -7.92 11.91 -13.06
N ASN A 39 -9.03 11.14 -13.05
CA ASN A 39 -9.92 11.03 -11.89
C ASN A 39 -9.61 9.78 -11.04
N ILE A 40 -8.49 9.10 -11.29
CA ILE A 40 -8.00 8.06 -10.38
C ILE A 40 -7.48 8.78 -9.14
N ARG A 41 -8.01 8.42 -7.98
CA ARG A 41 -7.54 8.97 -6.70
C ARG A 41 -6.08 8.61 -6.50
N LEU A 42 -5.25 9.60 -6.28
CA LEU A 42 -3.85 9.42 -5.96
C LEU A 42 -3.69 9.36 -4.43
N GLY A 43 -2.79 8.54 -3.96
CA GLY A 43 -2.37 8.52 -2.56
C GLY A 43 -1.44 9.69 -2.28
N LEU A 44 -1.25 9.96 -1.00
CA LEU A 44 -0.41 11.02 -0.50
C LEU A 44 1.02 10.97 -1.06
N ASP A 45 1.56 9.79 -1.21
CA ASP A 45 2.88 9.50 -1.78
C ASP A 45 3.04 9.88 -3.26
N LEU A 46 1.92 10.16 -3.97
CA LEU A 46 1.90 10.55 -5.40
C LEU A 46 1.44 11.99 -5.62
N GLU A 47 0.53 12.49 -4.81
CA GLU A 47 -0.05 13.82 -4.94
C GLU A 47 0.61 14.84 -4.01
N GLY A 48 1.24 14.35 -2.95
CA GLY A 48 1.68 15.16 -1.82
C GLY A 48 0.53 15.46 -0.88
N GLY A 49 0.81 16.09 0.24
CA GLY A 49 -0.18 16.48 1.24
C GLY A 49 0.11 15.92 2.62
N VAL A 50 -0.95 15.75 3.44
CA VAL A 50 -0.85 15.34 4.85
C VAL A 50 -1.70 14.11 5.11
N SER A 51 -1.15 13.14 5.84
CA SER A 51 -1.90 12.04 6.45
C SER A 51 -1.61 11.99 7.94
N VAL A 52 -2.66 11.91 8.75
CA VAL A 52 -2.53 11.79 10.21
C VAL A 52 -3.44 10.70 10.72
N THR A 53 -2.89 9.84 11.56
CA THR A 53 -3.67 8.84 12.29
C THR A 53 -3.70 9.18 13.77
N TYR A 54 -4.88 9.31 14.31
CA TYR A 54 -5.14 9.56 15.71
C TYR A 54 -5.62 8.31 16.42
N GLN A 55 -5.06 8.04 17.60
CA GLN A 55 -5.62 7.08 18.56
C GLN A 55 -6.72 7.78 19.36
N ALA A 56 -7.89 7.18 19.40
CA ALA A 56 -9.05 7.72 20.08
C ALA A 56 -9.21 7.15 21.50
N TYR A 57 -9.42 8.01 22.49
CA TYR A 57 -9.59 7.63 23.87
C TYR A 57 -10.92 8.16 24.43
N LYS A 58 -11.60 7.34 25.23
CA LYS A 58 -12.71 7.82 26.05
C LYS A 58 -12.18 8.62 27.26
N THR A 59 -12.83 9.75 27.51
CA THR A 59 -12.57 10.57 28.69
C THR A 59 -13.77 10.62 29.60
N ASP A 60 -13.54 10.76 30.91
CA ASP A 60 -14.58 11.03 31.89
C ASP A 60 -15.00 12.51 31.87
N SER A 61 -15.96 12.89 32.71
CA SER A 61 -16.43 14.27 32.83
C SER A 61 -15.36 15.28 33.28
N THR A 62 -14.21 14.80 33.78
CA THR A 62 -13.06 15.63 34.18
C THR A 62 -12.02 15.71 33.09
N GLY A 63 -12.21 15.03 31.95
CA GLY A 63 -11.27 14.97 30.84
C GLY A 63 -10.11 13.96 31.04
N LYS A 64 -10.23 13.05 32.02
CA LYS A 64 -9.24 12.00 32.24
C LYS A 64 -9.60 10.74 31.43
N ARG A 65 -8.62 10.11 30.78
CA ARG A 65 -8.80 8.84 30.03
C ARG A 65 -9.31 7.74 30.94
N THR A 66 -10.39 7.08 30.54
CA THR A 66 -11.08 6.04 31.36
C THR A 66 -10.47 4.66 31.16
N GLY A 67 -9.68 4.44 30.11
CA GLY A 67 -9.17 3.10 29.73
C GLY A 67 -10.22 2.21 29.06
N GLU A 68 -11.46 2.68 28.89
CA GLU A 68 -12.49 1.97 28.13
C GLU A 68 -12.29 2.15 26.64
N GLN A 69 -12.60 1.13 25.86
CA GLN A 69 -12.58 1.23 24.39
C GLN A 69 -13.69 2.17 23.90
N PRO A 70 -13.44 3.00 22.85
CA PRO A 70 -14.47 3.76 22.18
C PRO A 70 -15.59 2.88 21.66
N THR A 71 -16.84 3.36 21.72
CA THR A 71 -17.95 2.64 21.08
C THR A 71 -18.00 2.96 19.59
N ASP A 72 -18.60 2.06 18.80
CA ASP A 72 -18.80 2.30 17.35
C ASP A 72 -19.53 3.61 17.07
N LYS A 73 -20.43 4.02 17.96
CA LYS A 73 -21.16 5.29 17.86
C LYS A 73 -20.22 6.48 18.10
N ASP A 74 -19.39 6.43 19.16
CA ASP A 74 -18.45 7.52 19.48
C ASP A 74 -17.43 7.67 18.33
N MET A 75 -16.98 6.55 17.75
CA MET A 75 -16.11 6.55 16.57
C MET A 75 -16.80 7.17 15.35
N ALA A 76 -18.02 6.74 15.04
CA ALA A 76 -18.77 7.28 13.90
C ALA A 76 -19.03 8.79 14.06
N ASP A 77 -19.41 9.24 15.25
CA ASP A 77 -19.63 10.66 15.54
C ASP A 77 -18.31 11.48 15.44
N THR A 78 -17.20 10.89 15.89
CA THR A 78 -15.87 11.53 15.77
C THR A 78 -15.46 11.67 14.30
N ILE A 79 -15.59 10.58 13.52
CA ILE A 79 -15.27 10.58 12.08
C ILE A 79 -16.12 11.61 11.34
N TYR A 80 -17.43 11.64 11.60
CA TYR A 80 -18.33 12.61 10.99
C TYR A 80 -17.90 14.04 11.28
N LYS A 81 -17.57 14.35 12.53
CA LYS A 81 -17.11 15.68 12.92
C LYS A 81 -15.76 16.06 12.32
N MET A 82 -14.80 15.11 12.29
CA MET A 82 -13.52 15.34 11.65
C MET A 82 -13.67 15.53 10.14
N GLN A 83 -14.54 14.76 9.47
CA GLN A 83 -14.86 14.96 8.07
C GLN A 83 -15.39 16.37 7.81
N LYS A 84 -16.29 16.87 8.66
CA LYS A 84 -16.81 18.23 8.55
C LYS A 84 -15.74 19.31 8.77
N ARG A 85 -14.79 19.09 9.69
CA ARG A 85 -13.62 19.99 9.85
C ARG A 85 -12.77 20.06 8.60
N VAL A 86 -12.45 18.90 8.04
CA VAL A 86 -11.62 18.82 6.84
C VAL A 86 -12.30 19.49 5.64
N GLU A 87 -13.63 19.34 5.50
CA GLU A 87 -14.41 20.04 4.48
C GLU A 87 -14.30 21.57 4.57
N THR A 88 -14.07 22.12 5.77
CA THR A 88 -13.89 23.58 5.97
C THR A 88 -12.50 24.09 5.57
N LEU A 89 -11.53 23.20 5.39
CA LEU A 89 -10.16 23.53 4.97
C LEU A 89 -9.99 23.64 3.45
N GLU A 90 -11.09 23.83 2.70
CA GLU A 90 -11.13 23.95 1.24
C GLU A 90 -10.55 22.73 0.48
N SER A 91 -10.24 21.63 1.16
CA SER A 91 -9.76 20.40 0.54
C SER A 91 -10.92 19.53 0.09
N THR A 92 -11.16 19.50 -1.21
CA THR A 92 -12.30 18.78 -1.82
C THR A 92 -12.13 17.25 -1.88
N GLU A 93 -10.91 16.73 -1.67
CA GLU A 93 -10.58 15.31 -1.83
C GLU A 93 -10.13 14.62 -0.53
N ALA A 94 -10.27 15.31 0.60
CA ALA A 94 -9.86 14.75 1.89
C ALA A 94 -10.76 13.58 2.32
N ALA A 95 -10.15 12.56 2.90
CA ALA A 95 -10.82 11.37 3.40
C ALA A 95 -10.58 11.19 4.90
N VAL A 96 -11.66 10.97 5.65
CA VAL A 96 -11.60 10.60 7.07
C VAL A 96 -12.24 9.24 7.23
N TYR A 97 -11.51 8.29 7.80
CA TYR A 97 -12.00 6.91 7.95
C TYR A 97 -11.48 6.24 9.22
N GLN A 98 -12.19 5.21 9.64
CA GLN A 98 -11.79 4.39 10.78
C GLN A 98 -10.71 3.39 10.36
N GLU A 99 -9.67 3.27 11.16
CA GLU A 99 -8.65 2.25 11.05
C GLU A 99 -8.60 1.41 12.34
N GLY A 100 -8.90 0.11 12.21
CA GLY A 100 -9.07 -0.74 13.39
C GLY A 100 -10.34 -0.41 14.19
N SER A 101 -10.30 -0.57 15.52
CA SER A 101 -11.43 -0.34 16.42
C SER A 101 -11.48 1.08 17.01
N ASP A 102 -10.33 1.75 17.12
CA ASP A 102 -10.13 2.91 17.97
C ASP A 102 -9.18 3.97 17.37
N ARG A 103 -9.01 3.94 16.02
CA ARG A 103 -8.17 4.90 15.29
C ARG A 103 -8.97 5.63 14.23
N VAL A 104 -8.61 6.91 14.03
CA VAL A 104 -9.15 7.76 12.97
C VAL A 104 -8.00 8.24 12.11
N THR A 105 -8.02 7.89 10.83
CA THR A 105 -7.04 8.34 9.84
C THR A 105 -7.65 9.41 8.95
N ILE A 106 -6.89 10.47 8.71
CA ILE A 106 -7.27 11.63 7.91
C ILE A 106 -6.22 11.80 6.84
N ASP A 107 -6.63 11.65 5.59
CA ASP A 107 -5.79 11.88 4.41
C ASP A 107 -6.26 13.15 3.69
N ILE A 108 -5.35 14.11 3.52
CA ILE A 108 -5.61 15.37 2.82
C ILE A 108 -4.60 15.51 1.69
N PRO A 109 -4.88 14.95 0.50
CA PRO A 109 -4.02 15.08 -0.65
C PRO A 109 -3.99 16.53 -1.16
N GLY A 110 -2.86 16.94 -1.73
CA GLY A 110 -2.69 18.25 -2.35
C GLY A 110 -2.66 19.45 -1.40
N ALA A 111 -2.61 19.23 -0.07
CA ALA A 111 -2.53 20.33 0.88
C ALA A 111 -1.24 21.13 0.68
N SER A 112 -1.39 22.45 0.42
CA SER A 112 -0.25 23.35 0.17
C SER A 112 0.45 23.78 1.45
N ASP A 113 -0.28 23.86 2.57
CA ASP A 113 0.22 24.19 3.89
C ASP A 113 -0.14 23.10 4.89
N SER A 114 0.81 22.17 5.03
CA SER A 114 0.65 21.00 5.88
C SER A 114 0.60 21.36 7.37
N GLU A 115 1.30 22.43 7.77
CA GLU A 115 1.40 22.87 9.17
C GLU A 115 0.08 23.49 9.64
N GLU A 116 -0.52 24.34 8.82
CA GLU A 116 -1.82 24.95 9.13
C GLU A 116 -2.90 23.88 9.26
N VAL A 117 -2.90 22.91 8.35
CA VAL A 117 -3.83 21.78 8.36
C VAL A 117 -3.68 20.93 9.63
N LEU A 118 -2.47 20.53 9.98
CA LEU A 118 -2.22 19.75 11.21
C LEU A 118 -2.66 20.52 12.46
N LYS A 119 -2.37 21.81 12.51
CA LYS A 119 -2.74 22.67 13.62
C LYS A 119 -4.26 22.86 13.75
N GLU A 120 -4.96 22.98 12.63
CA GLU A 120 -6.43 23.05 12.63
C GLU A 120 -7.08 21.71 13.01
N LEU A 121 -6.53 20.60 12.57
CA LEU A 121 -7.02 19.26 12.92
C LEU A 121 -6.81 18.92 14.40
N GLY A 122 -5.68 19.34 14.97
CA GLY A 122 -5.32 19.09 16.36
C GLY A 122 -6.13 19.91 17.38
N LYS A 123 -6.85 20.96 16.93
CA LYS A 123 -7.67 21.77 17.83
C LYS A 123 -8.83 20.92 18.39
N ALA A 124 -9.03 20.96 19.70
CA ALA A 124 -10.13 20.26 20.35
C ALA A 124 -11.51 20.78 19.88
N GLY A 125 -11.56 22.01 19.37
CA GLY A 125 -12.80 22.66 18.93
C GLY A 125 -13.78 22.88 20.08
N ALA A 126 -13.28 22.88 21.29
CA ALA A 126 -14.11 22.97 22.49
C ALA A 126 -14.40 24.43 22.82
N LEU A 127 -15.69 24.76 22.77
CA LEU A 127 -16.19 26.04 23.21
C LEU A 127 -16.69 25.93 24.65
N TYR A 128 -16.16 26.77 25.55
CA TYR A 128 -16.56 26.83 26.95
C TYR A 128 -17.04 28.22 27.33
N PHE A 129 -18.04 28.25 28.19
CA PHE A 129 -18.52 29.46 28.82
C PHE A 129 -18.16 29.41 30.30
N ILE A 130 -17.36 30.38 30.74
CA ILE A 130 -16.75 30.43 32.08
C ILE A 130 -16.87 31.86 32.58
N LEU A 131 -17.00 32.09 33.89
CA LEU A 131 -16.93 33.46 34.41
C LEU A 131 -15.52 34.03 34.18
N TYR A 132 -15.45 35.25 33.68
CA TYR A 132 -14.17 35.89 33.40
C TYR A 132 -13.26 35.97 34.63
N SER A 133 -13.86 36.13 35.84
CA SER A 133 -13.16 36.09 37.13
C SER A 133 -12.41 34.80 37.43
N ASP A 134 -12.81 33.68 36.81
CA ASP A 134 -12.21 32.37 37.00
C ASP A 134 -11.07 32.08 35.99
N LEU A 135 -10.81 33.01 35.04
CA LEU A 135 -9.77 32.87 34.04
C LEU A 135 -8.46 33.54 34.48
N LYS A 136 -7.33 32.94 34.11
CA LYS A 136 -5.99 33.49 34.28
C LYS A 136 -5.16 33.26 33.04
N THR A 137 -4.20 34.15 32.76
CA THR A 137 -3.14 33.84 31.80
C THR A 137 -2.17 32.81 32.38
N GLU A 138 -1.37 32.14 31.54
CA GLU A 138 -0.31 31.22 32.01
C GLU A 138 0.65 31.86 33.04
N LYS A 139 0.80 33.19 33.02
CA LYS A 139 1.62 33.97 33.96
C LYS A 139 0.83 34.51 35.17
N GLY A 140 -0.43 34.11 35.34
CA GLY A 140 -1.28 34.48 36.48
C GLY A 140 -1.94 35.85 36.38
N GLY A 141 -1.84 36.57 35.24
CA GLY A 141 -2.50 37.85 35.00
C GLY A 141 -3.95 37.73 34.51
N THR A 142 -4.65 38.86 34.38
CA THR A 142 -5.96 38.94 33.73
C THR A 142 -5.80 38.83 32.20
N PRO A 143 -6.55 37.91 31.52
CA PRO A 143 -6.42 37.72 30.08
C PRO A 143 -7.14 38.81 29.26
N ASN A 144 -6.57 39.17 28.11
CA ASN A 144 -7.24 39.97 27.08
C ASN A 144 -7.79 39.03 25.98
N GLU A 145 -8.66 39.58 25.11
CA GLU A 145 -9.13 38.84 23.92
C GLU A 145 -7.94 38.41 23.08
N GLY A 146 -7.92 37.10 22.69
CA GLY A 146 -6.84 36.45 21.98
C GLY A 146 -5.79 35.77 22.85
N ASP A 147 -5.72 36.08 24.15
CA ASP A 147 -4.75 35.50 25.07
C ASP A 147 -5.08 34.02 25.38
N LYS A 148 -4.04 33.23 25.56
CA LYS A 148 -4.18 31.86 26.06
C LYS A 148 -4.52 31.87 27.54
N VAL A 149 -5.55 31.13 27.94
CA VAL A 149 -6.11 31.13 29.28
C VAL A 149 -6.00 29.75 29.95
N VAL A 150 -5.76 29.81 31.26
CA VAL A 150 -5.78 28.64 32.14
C VAL A 150 -6.98 28.76 33.07
N TYR A 151 -7.75 27.70 33.19
CA TYR A 151 -8.95 27.63 34.01
C TYR A 151 -9.17 26.21 34.55
N ASP A 152 -9.93 26.13 35.63
CA ASP A 152 -10.37 24.87 36.20
C ASP A 152 -11.60 24.35 35.41
N LYS A 153 -11.50 23.15 34.85
CA LYS A 153 -12.60 22.50 34.09
C LYS A 153 -13.89 22.36 34.90
N SER A 154 -13.80 22.29 36.22
CA SER A 154 -14.97 22.25 37.11
C SER A 154 -15.76 23.57 37.12
N LYS A 155 -15.16 24.67 36.68
CA LYS A 155 -15.76 26.03 36.59
C LYS A 155 -16.46 26.29 35.25
N VAL A 156 -16.43 25.34 34.33
CA VAL A 156 -17.13 25.45 33.04
C VAL A 156 -18.64 25.42 33.26
N LEU A 157 -19.27 26.53 32.92
CA LEU A 157 -20.72 26.69 33.10
C LEU A 157 -21.51 26.04 31.94
N LEU A 158 -21.06 26.25 30.70
CA LEU A 158 -21.69 25.66 29.48
C LEU A 158 -20.62 25.20 28.52
N THR A 159 -20.99 24.21 27.73
CA THR A 159 -20.13 23.58 26.72
C THR A 159 -20.77 23.67 25.34
N GLY A 160 -19.97 23.61 24.30
CA GLY A 160 -20.39 23.76 22.91
C GLY A 160 -21.43 22.71 22.43
N ASP A 161 -21.50 21.55 23.09
CA ASP A 161 -22.47 20.49 22.79
C ASP A 161 -23.94 20.89 23.09
N MET A 162 -24.12 21.97 23.86
CA MET A 162 -25.45 22.55 24.16
C MET A 162 -25.92 23.53 23.08
N ILE A 163 -25.12 23.81 22.07
CA ILE A 163 -25.42 24.72 20.97
C ILE A 163 -26.13 23.96 19.86
N GLY A 164 -27.26 24.50 19.41
CA GLY A 164 -28.02 23.93 18.30
C GLY A 164 -27.70 24.55 16.94
N GLU A 165 -27.37 25.85 16.94
CA GLU A 165 -27.08 26.60 15.72
C GLU A 165 -26.03 27.68 16.01
N ALA A 166 -25.11 27.85 15.06
CA ALA A 166 -24.15 28.93 15.07
C ALA A 166 -24.00 29.49 13.66
N THR A 167 -24.20 30.80 13.49
CA THR A 167 -24.13 31.49 12.19
C THR A 167 -23.28 32.75 12.30
N SER A 168 -22.41 32.98 11.32
CA SER A 168 -21.72 34.25 11.18
C SER A 168 -22.68 35.34 10.68
N GLY A 169 -22.40 36.57 11.02
CA GLY A 169 -23.17 37.70 10.56
C GLY A 169 -22.48 39.01 10.77
N SER A 170 -23.09 40.06 10.29
CA SER A 170 -22.66 41.43 10.58
C SER A 170 -23.82 42.28 11.12
N ARG A 171 -23.53 43.14 12.05
CA ARG A 171 -24.46 44.15 12.53
C ARG A 171 -23.80 45.52 12.60
N GLN A 172 -24.60 46.57 12.56
CA GLN A 172 -24.08 47.91 12.80
C GLN A 172 -23.96 48.15 14.31
N GLN A 173 -22.79 48.59 14.76
CA GLN A 173 -22.54 48.92 16.15
C GLN A 173 -23.35 50.18 16.50
N GLU A 174 -24.19 50.08 17.54
CA GLU A 174 -24.95 51.21 18.05
C GLU A 174 -24.00 52.36 18.48
N GLY A 175 -24.24 53.55 17.96
CA GLY A 175 -23.48 54.77 18.31
C GLY A 175 -22.28 55.11 17.42
N THR A 176 -21.68 54.13 16.71
CA THR A 176 -20.51 54.38 15.84
C THR A 176 -20.79 54.17 14.36
N GLY A 177 -21.89 53.45 14.01
CA GLY A 177 -22.23 53.08 12.63
C GLY A 177 -21.24 52.14 11.92
N LYS A 178 -20.21 51.65 12.64
CA LYS A 178 -19.25 50.69 12.08
C LYS A 178 -19.87 49.30 11.97
N THR A 179 -19.54 48.59 10.88
CA THR A 179 -19.92 47.17 10.70
C THR A 179 -19.10 46.31 11.65
N GLU A 180 -19.76 45.60 12.54
CA GLU A 180 -19.18 44.60 13.43
C GLU A 180 -19.54 43.21 12.92
N TYR A 181 -18.53 42.35 12.73
CA TYR A 181 -18.72 40.95 12.41
C TYR A 181 -18.75 40.13 13.69
N GLY A 182 -19.52 39.04 13.72
CA GLY A 182 -19.62 38.18 14.90
C GLY A 182 -20.39 36.91 14.62
N VAL A 183 -20.61 36.14 15.66
CA VAL A 183 -21.29 34.85 15.59
C VAL A 183 -22.56 34.85 16.44
N SER A 184 -23.71 34.55 15.83
CA SER A 184 -24.95 34.26 16.54
C SER A 184 -24.98 32.79 16.96
N ILE A 185 -25.17 32.53 18.25
CA ILE A 185 -25.29 31.20 18.82
C ILE A 185 -26.70 31.03 19.36
N LYS A 186 -27.35 29.92 18.99
CA LYS A 186 -28.62 29.45 19.57
C LYS A 186 -28.41 28.15 20.33
N PHE A 187 -28.70 28.20 21.63
CA PHE A 187 -28.68 26.99 22.46
C PHE A 187 -29.87 26.08 22.14
N ALA A 188 -29.73 24.77 22.36
CA ALA A 188 -30.76 23.78 22.12
C ALA A 188 -31.09 22.96 23.37
N GLY A 189 -32.31 22.43 23.43
CA GLY A 189 -32.76 21.49 24.45
C GLY A 189 -32.54 21.99 25.89
N LYS A 190 -31.75 21.26 26.66
CA LYS A 190 -31.40 21.61 28.05
C LYS A 190 -30.53 22.85 28.15
N GLY A 191 -29.78 23.18 27.08
CA GLY A 191 -28.88 24.33 27.00
C GLY A 191 -29.64 25.65 27.17
N ILE A 192 -30.84 25.82 26.59
CA ILE A 192 -31.64 27.02 26.68
C ILE A 192 -31.92 27.35 28.15
N LYS A 193 -32.46 26.38 28.91
CA LYS A 193 -32.78 26.57 30.33
C LYS A 193 -31.54 26.81 31.17
N LYS A 194 -30.43 26.13 30.87
CA LYS A 194 -29.19 26.28 31.59
C LYS A 194 -28.56 27.64 31.31
N PHE A 195 -28.58 28.13 30.06
CA PHE A 195 -28.09 29.43 29.65
C PHE A 195 -28.92 30.57 30.31
N ALA A 196 -30.25 30.50 30.27
CA ALA A 196 -31.11 31.42 30.93
C ALA A 196 -30.84 31.52 32.45
N LYS A 197 -30.67 30.36 33.12
CA LYS A 197 -30.35 30.31 34.55
C LYS A 197 -29.01 31.00 34.84
N ILE A 198 -27.94 30.65 34.06
CA ILE A 198 -26.61 31.22 34.24
C ILE A 198 -26.62 32.73 34.01
N THR A 199 -27.23 33.19 32.92
CA THR A 199 -27.30 34.63 32.62
C THR A 199 -28.12 35.40 33.66
N GLY A 200 -29.15 34.78 34.28
CA GLY A 200 -29.94 35.36 35.35
C GLY A 200 -29.19 35.40 36.69
N GLU A 201 -28.42 34.37 37.05
CA GLU A 201 -27.68 34.27 38.30
C GLU A 201 -26.43 35.17 38.32
N HIS A 202 -25.88 35.51 37.15
CA HIS A 202 -24.63 36.27 37.00
C HIS A 202 -24.81 37.63 36.31
N VAL A 203 -25.99 38.26 36.46
CA VAL A 203 -26.22 39.64 35.94
C VAL A 203 -25.21 40.62 36.52
N GLY A 204 -24.55 41.36 35.63
CA GLY A 204 -23.51 42.34 36.01
C GLY A 204 -22.08 41.76 35.95
N GLU A 205 -21.94 40.45 35.79
CA GLU A 205 -20.65 39.78 35.61
C GLU A 205 -20.30 39.60 34.13
N GLN A 206 -19.03 39.28 33.86
CA GLN A 206 -18.58 38.94 32.49
C GLN A 206 -18.58 37.45 32.29
N LEU A 207 -19.26 37.01 31.24
CA LEU A 207 -19.24 35.59 30.79
C LEU A 207 -18.24 35.46 29.67
N ALA A 208 -17.08 34.93 30.00
CA ALA A 208 -16.03 34.67 29.02
C ALA A 208 -16.39 33.48 28.13
N ILE A 209 -16.13 33.65 26.85
CA ILE A 209 -16.25 32.65 25.82
C ILE A 209 -14.83 32.23 25.45
N VAL A 210 -14.48 30.99 25.80
CA VAL A 210 -13.15 30.42 25.59
C VAL A 210 -13.26 29.37 24.50
N TYR A 211 -12.44 29.51 23.48
CA TYR A 211 -12.32 28.56 22.39
C TYR A 211 -10.87 28.10 22.26
N ASP A 212 -10.62 26.77 22.28
CA ASP A 212 -9.28 26.20 22.24
C ASP A 212 -8.28 26.89 23.19
N GLU A 213 -8.66 27.00 24.46
CA GLU A 213 -7.86 27.64 25.51
C GLU A 213 -7.55 29.12 25.26
N LYS A 214 -8.18 29.78 24.28
CA LYS A 214 -8.05 31.22 24.02
C LYS A 214 -9.33 31.96 24.37
N LEU A 215 -9.17 33.12 24.98
CA LEU A 215 -10.30 34.01 25.24
C LEU A 215 -10.76 34.67 23.93
N VAL A 216 -11.97 34.32 23.50
CA VAL A 216 -12.58 34.87 22.27
C VAL A 216 -13.27 36.21 22.57
N SER A 217 -14.07 36.26 23.63
CA SER A 217 -14.80 37.46 24.06
C SER A 217 -15.27 37.25 25.49
N ALA A 218 -15.47 38.36 26.21
CA ALA A 218 -15.99 38.35 27.57
C ALA A 218 -17.07 39.44 27.76
N PRO A 219 -18.28 39.25 27.14
CA PRO A 219 -19.35 40.22 27.24
C PRO A 219 -19.92 40.31 28.67
N ASN A 220 -20.38 41.51 29.05
CA ASN A 220 -21.12 41.72 30.30
C ASN A 220 -22.55 41.18 30.15
N LEU A 221 -23.01 40.43 31.13
CA LEU A 221 -24.40 39.97 31.25
C LEU A 221 -25.27 41.09 31.76
N LYS A 222 -26.12 41.68 30.91
CA LYS A 222 -26.97 42.80 31.25
C LYS A 222 -28.28 42.39 31.88
N GLU A 223 -28.79 41.22 31.46
CA GLU A 223 -30.08 40.68 31.87
C GLU A 223 -30.12 39.17 31.63
N GLU A 224 -31.17 38.48 32.13
CA GLU A 224 -31.44 37.10 31.85
C GLU A 224 -31.79 36.90 30.36
N ILE A 225 -31.11 35.98 29.67
CA ILE A 225 -31.37 35.68 28.27
C ILE A 225 -32.23 34.38 28.18
N SER A 226 -33.51 34.54 28.34
CA SER A 226 -34.45 33.40 28.35
C SER A 226 -34.66 32.76 26.97
N GLY A 227 -34.38 33.48 25.87
CA GLY A 227 -34.52 33.03 24.49
C GLY A 227 -33.46 32.03 24.04
N GLY A 228 -32.36 31.88 24.78
CA GLY A 228 -31.28 30.97 24.44
C GLY A 228 -30.47 31.37 23.19
N GLU A 229 -30.54 32.65 22.78
CA GLU A 229 -29.79 33.18 21.64
C GLU A 229 -28.82 34.27 22.12
N CYS A 230 -27.57 34.19 21.75
CA CYS A 230 -26.55 35.16 22.06
C CYS A 230 -25.68 35.53 20.85
N TRP A 231 -25.10 36.75 20.90
CA TRP A 231 -24.18 37.21 19.88
C TRP A 231 -22.77 37.32 20.46
N ILE A 232 -21.84 36.61 19.86
CA ILE A 232 -20.41 36.70 20.17
C ILE A 232 -19.83 37.83 19.33
N SER A 233 -19.40 38.90 19.98
CA SER A 233 -18.66 40.02 19.38
C SER A 233 -17.20 39.97 19.78
N GLY A 234 -16.34 40.52 18.93
CA GLY A 234 -14.90 40.63 19.15
C GLY A 234 -14.23 41.27 17.95
N SER A 235 -12.92 41.21 17.90
CA SER A 235 -12.14 41.74 16.76
C SER A 235 -12.18 40.80 15.54
N PHE A 236 -13.40 40.42 15.08
CA PHE A 236 -13.60 39.50 13.97
C PHE A 236 -13.57 40.22 12.61
N THR A 237 -12.93 39.55 11.64
CA THR A 237 -13.19 39.75 10.20
C THR A 237 -14.40 38.91 9.78
N SER A 238 -14.97 39.16 8.61
CA SER A 238 -16.02 38.31 8.06
C SER A 238 -15.60 36.84 7.99
N GLU A 239 -14.36 36.61 7.64
CA GLU A 239 -13.75 35.30 7.46
C GLU A 239 -13.50 34.58 8.80
N SER A 240 -12.92 35.24 9.78
CA SER A 240 -12.71 34.66 11.12
C SER A 240 -14.01 34.41 11.89
N ALA A 241 -15.07 35.23 11.67
CA ALA A 241 -16.39 34.97 12.21
C ALA A 241 -17.03 33.72 11.61
N GLU A 242 -16.88 33.49 10.28
CA GLU A 242 -17.38 32.28 9.62
C GLU A 242 -16.61 31.02 10.06
N GLN A 243 -15.28 31.10 10.21
CA GLN A 243 -14.48 29.99 10.74
C GLN A 243 -14.94 29.61 12.15
N LEU A 244 -15.14 30.60 13.05
CA LEU A 244 -15.62 30.34 14.39
C LEU A 244 -17.04 29.74 14.38
N ALA A 245 -17.95 30.30 13.59
CA ALA A 245 -19.31 29.76 13.46
C ALA A 245 -19.33 28.32 12.97
N SER A 246 -18.50 28.01 11.98
CA SER A 246 -18.34 26.63 11.44
C SER A 246 -17.82 25.67 12.51
N THR A 247 -16.78 26.06 13.22
CA THR A 247 -16.17 25.22 14.27
C THR A 247 -17.12 24.98 15.43
N VAL A 248 -17.90 26.01 15.83
CA VAL A 248 -18.93 25.86 16.86
C VAL A 248 -20.05 24.94 16.40
N ARG A 249 -20.48 24.98 15.14
CA ARG A 249 -21.47 24.06 14.57
C ARG A 249 -21.02 22.60 14.62
N ILE A 250 -19.74 22.33 14.34
CA ILE A 250 -19.16 20.99 14.38
C ILE A 250 -19.13 20.48 15.83
N GLY A 251 -18.84 21.36 16.78
CA GLY A 251 -18.80 21.06 18.22
C GLY A 251 -17.56 20.25 18.63
N ALA A 252 -17.45 20.01 19.95
CA ALA A 252 -16.38 19.22 20.52
C ALA A 252 -16.41 17.76 20.06
N LEU A 253 -15.25 17.16 19.93
CA LEU A 253 -15.12 15.73 19.64
C LEU A 253 -15.60 14.91 20.86
N PRO A 254 -16.30 13.79 20.66
CA PRO A 254 -16.72 12.92 21.76
C PRO A 254 -15.56 12.11 22.36
N LEU A 255 -14.44 12.01 21.64
CA LEU A 255 -13.25 11.28 22.02
C LEU A 255 -12.04 12.20 22.05
N GLU A 256 -11.10 11.95 22.96
CA GLU A 256 -9.78 12.55 22.93
C GLU A 256 -8.94 11.87 21.86
N LEU A 257 -8.28 12.66 21.02
CA LEU A 257 -7.46 12.16 19.91
C LEU A 257 -5.99 12.44 20.20
N GLU A 258 -5.16 11.42 20.13
CA GLU A 258 -3.71 11.51 20.22
C GLU A 258 -3.08 11.16 18.89
N ASN A 259 -2.23 12.05 18.37
CA ASN A 259 -1.52 11.80 17.13
C ASN A 259 -0.50 10.67 17.34
N ILE A 260 -0.68 9.55 16.64
CA ILE A 260 0.19 8.37 16.73
C ILE A 260 0.99 8.11 15.45
N HIS A 261 0.56 8.68 14.32
CA HIS A 261 1.25 8.60 13.04
C HIS A 261 0.92 9.85 12.23
N GLY A 262 1.95 10.52 11.73
CA GLY A 262 1.83 11.65 10.82
C GLY A 262 2.80 11.52 9.67
N ASN A 263 2.32 11.77 8.45
CA ASN A 263 3.11 11.76 7.22
C ASN A 263 2.80 13.02 6.41
N VAL A 264 3.82 13.79 6.10
CA VAL A 264 3.75 14.99 5.27
C VAL A 264 4.66 14.78 4.05
N VAL A 265 4.07 14.84 2.88
CA VAL A 265 4.76 14.62 1.60
C VAL A 265 4.67 15.86 0.74
N GLY A 266 5.80 16.39 0.29
CA GLY A 266 5.84 17.52 -0.62
C GLY A 266 5.28 17.18 -2.01
N ALA A 267 4.42 18.03 -2.57
CA ALA A 267 3.72 17.79 -3.84
C ALA A 267 4.66 17.57 -5.05
N THR A 268 5.83 18.22 -5.06
CA THR A 268 6.82 18.03 -6.14
C THR A 268 7.43 16.63 -6.15
N LEU A 269 7.66 16.05 -4.99
CA LEU A 269 8.25 14.72 -4.81
C LEU A 269 7.29 13.63 -5.26
N GLY A 270 6.01 13.73 -4.87
CA GLY A 270 4.97 12.81 -5.31
C GLY A 270 4.79 12.81 -6.84
N SER A 271 4.73 14.00 -7.46
CA SER A 271 4.59 14.12 -8.92
C SER A 271 5.78 13.56 -9.70
N GLN A 272 7.01 13.69 -9.17
CA GLN A 272 8.21 13.12 -9.78
C GLN A 272 8.19 11.59 -9.68
N ALA A 273 7.79 11.05 -8.53
CA ALA A 273 7.66 9.62 -8.31
C ALA A 273 6.63 8.99 -9.26
N LEU A 274 5.48 9.65 -9.46
CA LEU A 274 4.46 9.24 -10.43
C LEU A 274 5.02 9.19 -11.85
N LYS A 275 5.68 10.26 -12.31
CA LYS A 275 6.25 10.35 -13.67
C LYS A 275 7.30 9.26 -13.92
N SER A 276 8.23 9.06 -12.98
CA SER A 276 9.27 8.04 -13.08
C SER A 276 8.69 6.63 -13.12
N SER A 277 7.71 6.34 -12.28
CA SER A 277 7.05 5.03 -12.23
C SER A 277 6.21 4.75 -13.49
N LEU A 278 5.49 5.74 -14.02
CA LEU A 278 4.77 5.61 -15.29
C LEU A 278 5.72 5.38 -16.45
N PHE A 279 6.83 6.11 -16.52
CA PHE A 279 7.87 5.89 -17.53
C PHE A 279 8.43 4.47 -17.45
N ALA A 280 8.78 3.99 -16.25
CA ALA A 280 9.22 2.62 -16.03
C ALA A 280 8.16 1.60 -16.50
N GLY A 281 6.87 1.82 -16.19
CA GLY A 281 5.78 0.98 -16.63
C GLY A 281 5.67 0.86 -18.16
N VAL A 282 5.77 2.00 -18.87
CA VAL A 282 5.72 2.03 -20.34
C VAL A 282 6.93 1.33 -20.96
N VAL A 283 8.13 1.60 -20.48
CA VAL A 283 9.35 0.94 -20.97
C VAL A 283 9.29 -0.57 -20.73
N GLY A 284 8.89 -0.99 -19.52
CA GLY A 284 8.71 -2.39 -19.19
C GLY A 284 7.68 -3.08 -20.08
N LEU A 285 6.52 -2.45 -20.30
CA LEU A 285 5.47 -2.96 -21.18
C LEU A 285 5.99 -3.19 -22.62
N ILE A 286 6.72 -2.22 -23.18
CA ILE A 286 7.29 -2.33 -24.52
C ILE A 286 8.29 -3.50 -24.58
N LEU A 287 9.17 -3.62 -23.60
CA LEU A 287 10.16 -4.71 -23.56
C LEU A 287 9.50 -6.09 -23.44
N VAL A 288 8.44 -6.22 -22.63
CA VAL A 288 7.67 -7.46 -22.50
C VAL A 288 6.95 -7.78 -23.81
N ILE A 289 6.35 -6.80 -24.49
CA ILE A 289 5.72 -7.00 -25.81
C ILE A 289 6.73 -7.52 -26.82
N ILE A 290 7.90 -6.89 -26.91
CA ILE A 290 9.00 -7.32 -27.80
C ILE A 290 9.41 -8.76 -27.47
N PHE A 291 9.65 -9.05 -26.19
CA PHE A 291 10.02 -10.39 -25.75
C PHE A 291 8.97 -11.43 -26.15
N MET A 292 7.68 -11.14 -25.95
CA MET A 292 6.59 -12.06 -26.30
C MET A 292 6.50 -12.33 -27.79
N ILE A 293 6.65 -11.30 -28.63
CA ILE A 293 6.62 -11.44 -30.09
C ILE A 293 7.80 -12.29 -30.55
N VAL A 294 9.01 -12.02 -30.03
CA VAL A 294 10.23 -12.77 -30.39
C VAL A 294 10.13 -14.25 -29.98
N MET A 295 9.68 -14.51 -28.74
CA MET A 295 9.65 -15.87 -28.20
C MET A 295 8.46 -16.70 -28.72
N TYR A 296 7.29 -16.08 -28.88
CA TYR A 296 6.04 -16.79 -29.19
C TYR A 296 5.44 -16.48 -30.56
N ARG A 297 6.08 -15.59 -31.35
CA ARG A 297 5.68 -15.24 -32.72
C ARG A 297 4.24 -14.78 -32.77
N ILE A 298 3.37 -15.38 -33.59
CA ILE A 298 1.96 -14.96 -33.76
C ILE A 298 1.15 -15.08 -32.45
N SER A 299 1.44 -16.09 -31.64
CA SER A 299 0.82 -16.23 -30.30
C SER A 299 1.26 -15.06 -29.41
N GLY A 300 2.52 -14.60 -29.53
CA GLY A 300 3.02 -13.42 -28.84
C GLY A 300 2.31 -12.13 -29.27
N VAL A 301 1.97 -11.99 -30.56
CA VAL A 301 1.15 -10.86 -31.04
C VAL A 301 -0.23 -10.86 -30.37
N ALA A 302 -0.89 -12.04 -30.28
CA ALA A 302 -2.18 -12.15 -29.60
C ALA A 302 -2.08 -11.76 -28.11
N ALA A 303 -1.03 -12.21 -27.42
CA ALA A 303 -0.79 -11.85 -26.02
C ALA A 303 -0.48 -10.35 -25.87
N SER A 304 0.25 -9.74 -26.80
CA SER A 304 0.56 -8.31 -26.77
C SER A 304 -0.69 -7.45 -26.91
N ILE A 305 -1.61 -7.81 -27.81
CA ILE A 305 -2.91 -7.13 -27.96
C ILE A 305 -3.75 -7.32 -26.68
N ALA A 306 -3.77 -8.53 -26.11
CA ALA A 306 -4.47 -8.81 -24.86
C ALA A 306 -3.86 -8.05 -23.67
N LEU A 307 -2.54 -7.82 -23.66
CA LEU A 307 -1.85 -7.05 -22.63
C LEU A 307 -2.19 -5.56 -22.71
N ILE A 308 -2.33 -5.00 -23.90
CA ILE A 308 -2.82 -3.61 -24.07
C ILE A 308 -4.28 -3.50 -23.61
N TYR A 309 -5.12 -4.49 -23.92
CA TYR A 309 -6.49 -4.57 -23.41
C TYR A 309 -6.48 -4.62 -21.86
N TYR A 310 -5.60 -5.43 -21.27
CA TYR A 310 -5.43 -5.56 -19.82
C TYR A 310 -5.13 -4.22 -19.16
N VAL A 311 -4.18 -3.44 -19.71
CA VAL A 311 -3.82 -2.11 -19.17
C VAL A 311 -5.04 -1.18 -19.19
N GLY A 312 -5.78 -1.14 -20.31
CA GLY A 312 -7.00 -0.34 -20.40
C GLY A 312 -8.08 -0.76 -19.39
N ALA A 313 -8.30 -2.07 -19.26
CA ALA A 313 -9.24 -2.64 -18.28
C ALA A 313 -8.82 -2.33 -16.83
N MET A 314 -7.51 -2.35 -16.53
CA MET A 314 -6.95 -2.00 -15.23
C MET A 314 -7.26 -0.56 -14.84
N LEU A 315 -7.02 0.40 -15.75
CA LEU A 315 -7.32 1.82 -15.49
C LEU A 315 -8.81 2.04 -15.19
N LEU A 316 -9.69 1.37 -15.95
CA LEU A 316 -11.13 1.44 -15.70
C LEU A 316 -11.53 0.80 -14.37
N ALA A 317 -10.91 -0.33 -14.01
CA ALA A 317 -11.21 -1.01 -12.75
C ALA A 317 -10.77 -0.17 -11.54
N LEU A 318 -9.60 0.47 -11.60
CA LEU A 318 -9.12 1.37 -10.55
C LEU A 318 -10.09 2.53 -10.31
N ASN A 319 -10.54 3.17 -11.40
CA ASN A 319 -11.50 4.27 -11.30
C ASN A 319 -12.89 3.78 -10.84
N GLY A 320 -13.38 2.68 -11.43
CA GLY A 320 -14.71 2.14 -11.12
C GLY A 320 -14.87 1.62 -9.68
N LEU A 321 -13.79 1.14 -9.09
CA LEU A 321 -13.74 0.66 -7.70
C LEU A 321 -13.27 1.74 -6.72
N ASN A 322 -13.02 2.97 -7.18
CA ASN A 322 -12.50 4.08 -6.37
C ASN A 322 -11.21 3.71 -5.59
N VAL A 323 -10.30 2.97 -6.24
CA VAL A 323 -9.05 2.54 -5.62
C VAL A 323 -8.08 3.71 -5.57
N THR A 324 -7.58 4.02 -4.37
CA THR A 324 -6.50 5.01 -4.19
C THR A 324 -5.19 4.41 -4.67
N LEU A 325 -4.58 5.05 -5.65
CA LEU A 325 -3.32 4.62 -6.25
C LEU A 325 -2.14 5.16 -5.44
N THR A 326 -1.36 4.28 -4.84
CA THR A 326 -0.16 4.59 -4.07
C THR A 326 1.11 4.22 -4.85
N LEU A 327 2.29 4.67 -4.42
CA LEU A 327 3.57 4.27 -5.02
C LEU A 327 3.76 2.74 -5.04
N PRO A 328 3.58 2.02 -3.92
CA PRO A 328 3.56 0.56 -3.96
C PRO A 328 2.43 0.01 -4.84
N GLY A 329 1.28 0.70 -4.92
CA GLY A 329 0.17 0.33 -5.80
C GLY A 329 0.56 0.36 -7.29
N ILE A 330 1.32 1.38 -7.73
CA ILE A 330 1.88 1.41 -9.09
C ILE A 330 2.86 0.25 -9.29
N ALA A 331 3.73 -0.03 -8.32
CA ALA A 331 4.62 -1.18 -8.39
C ALA A 331 3.84 -2.50 -8.50
N GLY A 332 2.71 -2.63 -7.81
CA GLY A 332 1.77 -3.74 -7.92
C GLY A 332 1.16 -3.89 -9.33
N ILE A 333 0.77 -2.79 -9.98
CA ILE A 333 0.31 -2.79 -11.36
C ILE A 333 1.42 -3.24 -12.32
N ILE A 334 2.61 -2.66 -12.19
CA ILE A 334 3.76 -2.99 -13.04
C ILE A 334 4.13 -4.48 -12.89
N LEU A 335 4.15 -4.98 -11.67
CA LEU A 335 4.37 -6.40 -11.38
C LEU A 335 3.26 -7.27 -11.98
N SER A 336 2.01 -6.87 -11.84
CA SER A 336 0.87 -7.62 -12.39
C SER A 336 0.85 -7.67 -13.92
N ILE A 337 1.40 -6.66 -14.63
CA ILE A 337 1.65 -6.69 -16.07
C ILE A 337 2.62 -7.84 -16.42
N GLY A 338 3.70 -7.99 -15.65
CA GLY A 338 4.64 -9.11 -15.81
C GLY A 338 3.97 -10.47 -15.63
N MET A 339 3.14 -10.60 -14.58
CA MET A 339 2.40 -11.82 -14.28
C MET A 339 1.23 -12.08 -15.25
N ALA A 340 0.65 -11.04 -15.87
CA ALA A 340 -0.42 -11.20 -16.85
C ALA A 340 0.02 -11.98 -18.10
N VAL A 341 1.31 -11.99 -18.36
CA VAL A 341 1.90 -12.75 -19.46
C VAL A 341 2.17 -14.21 -19.09
N ASP A 342 2.30 -14.55 -17.80
CA ASP A 342 2.62 -15.89 -17.32
C ASP A 342 1.56 -16.93 -17.79
N ALA A 343 0.28 -16.62 -17.60
CA ALA A 343 -0.81 -17.47 -18.08
C ALA A 343 -0.72 -17.75 -19.60
N ASN A 344 -0.34 -16.73 -20.38
CA ASN A 344 -0.14 -16.87 -21.83
C ASN A 344 1.06 -17.77 -22.15
N CYS A 345 2.16 -17.65 -21.40
CA CYS A 345 3.32 -18.53 -21.55
C CYS A 345 2.96 -20.01 -21.33
N ILE A 346 2.11 -20.29 -20.32
CA ILE A 346 1.58 -21.64 -20.06
C ILE A 346 0.78 -22.16 -21.26
N ILE A 347 -0.19 -21.35 -21.71
CA ILE A 347 -1.08 -21.70 -22.81
C ILE A 347 -0.27 -21.98 -24.09
N PHE A 348 0.65 -21.06 -24.43
CA PHE A 348 1.42 -21.19 -25.68
C PHE A 348 2.40 -22.38 -25.66
N THR A 349 2.95 -22.69 -24.50
CA THR A 349 3.77 -23.91 -24.35
C THR A 349 2.91 -25.15 -24.60
N ARG A 350 1.70 -25.24 -24.04
CA ARG A 350 0.77 -26.33 -24.28
C ARG A 350 0.32 -26.42 -25.76
N ILE A 351 0.06 -25.28 -26.42
CA ILE A 351 -0.26 -25.26 -27.85
C ILE A 351 0.91 -25.82 -28.67
N ARG A 352 2.17 -25.46 -28.36
CA ARG A 352 3.35 -25.99 -29.05
C ARG A 352 3.54 -27.50 -28.84
N GLU A 353 3.24 -27.99 -27.63
CA GLU A 353 3.21 -29.42 -27.33
C GLU A 353 2.17 -30.16 -28.19
N GLU A 354 0.96 -29.62 -28.29
CA GLU A 354 -0.12 -30.21 -29.11
C GLU A 354 0.20 -30.15 -30.60
N LEU A 355 0.83 -29.10 -31.10
CA LEU A 355 1.33 -29.02 -32.49
C LEU A 355 2.43 -30.06 -32.77
N ALA A 356 3.33 -30.32 -31.82
CA ALA A 356 4.36 -31.33 -31.94
C ALA A 356 3.81 -32.75 -32.06
N THR A 357 2.58 -33.01 -31.58
CA THR A 357 1.88 -34.29 -31.77
C THR A 357 1.19 -34.43 -33.13
N GLY A 358 1.34 -33.44 -34.03
CA GLY A 358 0.77 -33.45 -35.39
C GLY A 358 -0.68 -32.96 -35.48
N LYS A 359 -1.23 -32.33 -34.45
CA LYS A 359 -2.58 -31.77 -34.47
C LYS A 359 -2.67 -30.50 -35.32
N THR A 360 -3.86 -30.25 -35.86
CA THR A 360 -4.14 -28.96 -36.54
C THR A 360 -4.06 -27.79 -35.57
N VAL A 361 -3.74 -26.59 -36.08
CA VAL A 361 -3.62 -25.38 -35.26
C VAL A 361 -4.90 -25.12 -34.48
N ALA A 362 -6.06 -25.27 -35.08
CA ALA A 362 -7.35 -25.05 -34.40
C ALA A 362 -7.54 -25.99 -33.21
N SER A 363 -7.26 -27.30 -33.40
CA SER A 363 -7.34 -28.31 -32.34
C SER A 363 -6.28 -28.10 -31.28
N ALA A 364 -5.07 -27.71 -31.67
CA ALA A 364 -3.99 -27.40 -30.73
C ALA A 364 -4.30 -26.18 -29.84
N ILE A 365 -4.97 -25.12 -30.38
CA ILE A 365 -5.44 -24.00 -29.62
C ILE A 365 -6.46 -24.45 -28.57
N ASP A 366 -7.54 -25.16 -28.98
CA ASP A 366 -8.58 -25.58 -28.04
C ASP A 366 -8.05 -26.53 -26.94
N ASN A 367 -7.21 -27.48 -27.30
CA ASN A 367 -6.60 -28.42 -26.35
C ASN A 367 -5.58 -27.71 -25.43
N GLY A 368 -4.78 -26.78 -25.98
CA GLY A 368 -3.79 -26.01 -25.22
C GLY A 368 -4.44 -25.20 -24.12
N PHE A 369 -5.51 -24.45 -24.45
CA PHE A 369 -6.29 -23.69 -23.46
C PHE A 369 -6.95 -24.60 -22.40
N SER A 370 -7.56 -25.71 -22.83
CA SER A 370 -8.21 -26.63 -21.90
C SER A 370 -7.21 -27.26 -20.91
N LYS A 371 -6.04 -27.69 -21.39
CA LYS A 371 -5.01 -28.30 -20.54
C LYS A 371 -4.28 -27.29 -19.64
N ALA A 372 -4.17 -26.05 -20.07
CA ALA A 372 -3.55 -24.99 -19.28
C ALA A 372 -4.43 -24.48 -18.13
N MET A 373 -5.76 -24.60 -18.27
CA MET A 373 -6.76 -24.01 -17.37
C MET A 373 -6.48 -24.26 -15.88
N SER A 374 -6.31 -25.55 -15.52
CA SER A 374 -6.09 -25.93 -14.12
C SER A 374 -4.83 -25.28 -13.53
N ALA A 375 -3.72 -25.33 -14.27
CA ALA A 375 -2.45 -24.76 -13.79
C ALA A 375 -2.52 -23.23 -13.63
N ILE A 376 -3.25 -22.54 -14.54
CA ILE A 376 -3.44 -21.09 -14.47
C ILE A 376 -4.28 -20.71 -13.24
N ILE A 377 -5.38 -21.42 -13.00
CA ILE A 377 -6.23 -21.15 -11.83
C ILE A 377 -5.46 -21.41 -10.55
N ASP A 378 -4.81 -22.56 -10.44
CA ASP A 378 -4.07 -22.97 -9.24
C ASP A 378 -2.96 -21.98 -8.88
N GLY A 379 -2.18 -21.52 -9.85
CA GLY A 379 -1.10 -20.56 -9.63
C GLY A 379 -1.61 -19.17 -9.22
N ASN A 380 -2.69 -18.71 -9.84
CA ASN A 380 -3.24 -17.38 -9.53
C ASN A 380 -4.01 -17.36 -8.20
N VAL A 381 -4.66 -18.46 -7.80
CA VAL A 381 -5.32 -18.56 -6.49
C VAL A 381 -4.32 -18.40 -5.35
N THR A 382 -3.12 -18.96 -5.44
CA THR A 382 -2.10 -18.80 -4.40
C THR A 382 -1.65 -17.34 -4.24
N THR A 383 -1.49 -16.64 -5.35
CA THR A 383 -1.12 -15.21 -5.32
C THR A 383 -2.29 -14.34 -4.84
N LEU A 384 -3.54 -14.70 -5.18
CA LEU A 384 -4.73 -14.02 -4.64
C LEU A 384 -4.88 -14.21 -3.12
N ILE A 385 -4.54 -15.39 -2.59
CA ILE A 385 -4.49 -15.62 -1.13
C ILE A 385 -3.49 -14.66 -0.48
N ALA A 386 -2.29 -14.54 -1.04
CA ALA A 386 -1.28 -13.61 -0.54
C ALA A 386 -1.77 -12.15 -0.59
N ALA A 387 -2.35 -11.72 -1.72
CA ALA A 387 -2.92 -10.38 -1.87
C ALA A 387 -4.06 -10.11 -0.89
N LEU A 388 -4.95 -11.09 -0.66
CA LEU A 388 -6.05 -10.96 0.29
C LEU A 388 -5.56 -10.81 1.73
N VAL A 389 -4.60 -11.63 2.16
CA VAL A 389 -4.02 -11.53 3.51
C VAL A 389 -3.34 -10.18 3.70
N LEU A 390 -2.60 -9.73 2.66
CA LEU A 390 -1.94 -8.43 2.68
C LEU A 390 -2.95 -7.26 2.72
N TYR A 391 -4.09 -7.38 2.06
CA TYR A 391 -5.17 -6.40 2.13
C TYR A 391 -5.82 -6.33 3.51
N LEU A 392 -6.05 -7.49 4.15
CA LEU A 392 -6.72 -7.59 5.45
C LEU A 392 -5.82 -7.16 6.62
N LYS A 393 -4.51 -7.42 6.52
CA LYS A 393 -3.54 -7.19 7.59
C LYS A 393 -2.55 -6.05 7.32
N GLY A 394 -2.42 -5.60 6.08
CA GLY A 394 -1.57 -4.47 5.73
C GLY A 394 -2.19 -3.14 6.16
N SER A 395 -1.35 -2.15 6.40
CA SER A 395 -1.73 -0.77 6.70
C SER A 395 -1.38 0.16 5.54
N GLY A 396 -2.02 1.33 5.48
CA GLY A 396 -1.67 2.44 4.61
C GLY A 396 -1.39 2.04 3.14
N THR A 397 -0.20 2.38 2.66
CA THR A 397 0.23 2.19 1.26
C THR A 397 0.30 0.73 0.82
N VAL A 398 0.50 -0.22 1.77
CA VAL A 398 0.57 -1.65 1.47
C VAL A 398 -0.80 -2.22 1.08
N LYS A 399 -1.91 -1.68 1.63
CA LYS A 399 -3.28 -2.03 1.16
C LYS A 399 -3.49 -1.65 -0.30
N GLY A 400 -3.00 -0.49 -0.72
CA GLY A 400 -3.05 -0.05 -2.11
C GLY A 400 -2.33 -1.03 -3.05
N PHE A 401 -1.13 -1.51 -2.66
CA PHE A 401 -0.41 -2.56 -3.39
C PHE A 401 -1.23 -3.85 -3.48
N ALA A 402 -1.79 -4.32 -2.37
CA ALA A 402 -2.56 -5.56 -2.33
C ALA A 402 -3.81 -5.51 -3.22
N MET A 403 -4.53 -4.38 -3.20
CA MET A 403 -5.69 -4.13 -4.05
C MET A 403 -5.33 -4.16 -5.53
N THR A 404 -4.31 -3.39 -5.94
CA THR A 404 -3.90 -3.31 -7.34
C THR A 404 -3.37 -4.64 -7.85
N LEU A 405 -2.62 -5.37 -7.04
CA LEU A 405 -2.14 -6.72 -7.34
C LEU A 405 -3.32 -7.70 -7.51
N GLY A 406 -4.26 -7.71 -6.56
CA GLY A 406 -5.42 -8.60 -6.61
C GLY A 406 -6.31 -8.35 -7.82
N ILE A 407 -6.66 -7.09 -8.10
CA ILE A 407 -7.42 -6.70 -9.31
C ILE A 407 -6.64 -7.11 -10.56
N GLY A 408 -5.32 -6.86 -10.58
CA GLY A 408 -4.45 -7.22 -11.70
C GLY A 408 -4.47 -8.71 -12.00
N ILE A 409 -4.40 -9.56 -10.99
CA ILE A 409 -4.45 -11.02 -11.16
C ILE A 409 -5.80 -11.47 -11.73
N VAL A 410 -6.92 -10.95 -11.22
CA VAL A 410 -8.26 -11.30 -11.74
C VAL A 410 -8.40 -10.89 -13.20
N LEU A 411 -8.00 -9.66 -13.54
CA LEU A 411 -8.03 -9.15 -14.91
C LEU A 411 -7.08 -9.93 -15.83
N SER A 412 -5.90 -10.32 -15.35
CA SER A 412 -4.93 -11.11 -16.12
C SER A 412 -5.48 -12.49 -16.48
N MET A 413 -6.14 -13.17 -15.53
CA MET A 413 -6.83 -14.43 -15.78
C MET A 413 -7.92 -14.27 -16.85
N PHE A 414 -8.74 -13.23 -16.72
CA PHE A 414 -9.78 -12.95 -17.70
C PHE A 414 -9.20 -12.71 -19.10
N THR A 415 -8.19 -11.85 -19.21
CA THR A 415 -7.57 -11.51 -20.50
C THR A 415 -6.88 -12.72 -21.15
N ALA A 416 -6.16 -13.52 -20.36
CA ALA A 416 -5.49 -14.71 -20.89
C ALA A 416 -6.50 -15.77 -21.35
N LEU A 417 -7.53 -16.07 -20.57
CA LEU A 417 -8.46 -17.15 -20.85
C LEU A 417 -9.52 -16.80 -21.90
N PHE A 418 -9.94 -15.52 -21.97
CA PHE A 418 -11.01 -15.09 -22.89
C PHE A 418 -10.48 -14.27 -24.06
N ILE A 419 -9.75 -13.18 -23.82
CA ILE A 419 -9.32 -12.27 -24.89
C ILE A 419 -8.24 -12.91 -25.76
N THR A 420 -7.19 -13.49 -25.15
CA THR A 420 -6.15 -14.19 -25.90
C THR A 420 -6.73 -15.37 -26.68
N LYS A 421 -7.64 -16.16 -26.10
CA LYS A 421 -8.32 -17.27 -26.80
C LYS A 421 -9.12 -16.79 -28.00
N LEU A 422 -9.85 -15.69 -27.83
CA LEU A 422 -10.63 -15.06 -28.91
C LEU A 422 -9.72 -14.65 -30.06
N LEU A 423 -8.61 -13.96 -29.77
CA LEU A 423 -7.63 -13.52 -30.77
C LEU A 423 -6.94 -14.70 -31.46
N MET A 424 -6.54 -15.74 -30.72
CA MET A 424 -5.92 -16.91 -31.30
C MET A 424 -6.85 -17.65 -32.25
N LYS A 425 -8.14 -17.79 -31.89
CA LYS A 425 -9.17 -18.35 -32.79
C LYS A 425 -9.43 -17.47 -34.00
N ALA A 426 -9.43 -16.15 -33.81
CA ALA A 426 -9.59 -15.19 -34.91
C ALA A 426 -8.42 -15.27 -35.90
N PHE A 427 -7.17 -15.35 -35.43
CA PHE A 427 -6.00 -15.49 -36.31
C PHE A 427 -6.03 -16.83 -37.11
N CYS A 428 -6.45 -17.91 -36.46
CA CYS A 428 -6.66 -19.17 -37.15
C CYS A 428 -7.75 -19.06 -38.24
N ALA A 429 -8.89 -18.40 -37.96
CA ALA A 429 -9.98 -18.17 -38.90
C ALA A 429 -9.59 -17.26 -40.07
N LEU A 430 -8.64 -16.34 -39.87
CA LEU A 430 -8.06 -15.48 -40.92
C LEU A 430 -7.11 -16.23 -41.87
N GLY A 431 -6.79 -17.47 -41.56
CA GLY A 431 -5.92 -18.33 -42.39
C GLY A 431 -4.49 -18.47 -41.90
N MET A 432 -4.18 -17.99 -40.70
CA MET A 432 -2.87 -18.16 -40.05
C MET A 432 -2.80 -19.59 -39.47
N THR A 433 -2.75 -20.61 -40.34
CA THR A 433 -2.79 -22.02 -39.95
C THR A 433 -1.44 -22.75 -40.10
N ASN A 434 -0.41 -22.03 -40.53
CA ASN A 434 0.94 -22.60 -40.64
C ASN A 434 1.54 -22.77 -39.23
N THR A 435 1.91 -24.02 -38.92
CA THR A 435 2.49 -24.40 -37.62
C THR A 435 3.79 -23.68 -37.30
N SER A 436 4.56 -23.30 -38.34
CA SER A 436 5.81 -22.53 -38.16
C SER A 436 5.57 -21.16 -37.54
N MET A 437 4.38 -20.56 -37.75
CA MET A 437 4.01 -19.25 -37.18
C MET A 437 3.78 -19.29 -35.65
N TYR A 438 3.43 -20.46 -35.12
CA TYR A 438 3.20 -20.68 -33.67
C TYR A 438 4.47 -21.24 -32.98
N GLY A 439 5.36 -21.83 -33.77
CA GLY A 439 6.51 -22.59 -33.29
C GLY A 439 6.14 -23.98 -32.83
N ILE A 440 7.05 -24.92 -33.00
CA ILE A 440 6.91 -26.31 -32.57
C ILE A 440 7.92 -26.56 -31.47
N GLN A 441 7.49 -27.24 -30.41
CA GLN A 441 8.40 -27.62 -29.34
C GLN A 441 9.35 -28.71 -29.85
N LYS A 442 10.65 -28.43 -29.84
CA LYS A 442 11.66 -29.43 -30.15
C LYS A 442 11.91 -30.31 -28.94
N GLU A 443 12.03 -31.60 -29.13
CA GLU A 443 12.49 -32.48 -28.06
C GLU A 443 13.88 -32.05 -27.58
N ARG A 444 14.03 -31.87 -26.28
CA ARG A 444 15.31 -31.53 -25.64
C ARG A 444 15.87 -32.79 -24.99
N LYS A 445 17.19 -32.89 -25.02
CA LYS A 445 17.88 -33.94 -24.25
C LYS A 445 17.58 -33.72 -22.77
N THR A 446 17.14 -34.79 -22.09
CA THR A 446 16.81 -34.75 -20.66
C THR A 446 18.03 -34.37 -19.85
N ILE A 447 17.89 -33.32 -19.03
CA ILE A 447 18.93 -32.83 -18.13
C ILE A 447 18.85 -33.59 -16.81
N ASN A 448 19.99 -34.02 -16.28
CA ASN A 448 20.03 -34.79 -15.04
C ASN A 448 20.08 -33.85 -13.80
N PHE A 449 18.92 -33.39 -13.38
CA PHE A 449 18.79 -32.53 -12.16
C PHE A 449 18.97 -33.36 -10.88
N ILE A 450 18.32 -34.54 -10.82
CA ILE A 450 18.36 -35.38 -9.64
C ILE A 450 19.78 -35.90 -9.35
N GLY A 451 20.58 -36.23 -10.37
CA GLY A 451 21.96 -36.65 -10.17
C GLY A 451 22.88 -35.52 -9.63
N ASN A 452 22.55 -34.27 -9.91
CA ASN A 452 23.31 -33.09 -9.49
C ASN A 452 22.82 -32.44 -8.18
N TRP A 453 21.90 -33.08 -7.43
CA TRP A 453 21.27 -32.48 -6.25
C TRP A 453 22.28 -31.93 -5.21
N LYS A 454 23.45 -32.58 -5.04
CA LYS A 454 24.51 -32.13 -4.13
C LYS A 454 25.02 -30.73 -4.44
N LYS A 455 25.14 -30.38 -5.76
CA LYS A 455 25.57 -29.04 -6.19
C LYS A 455 24.55 -27.99 -5.79
N TYR A 456 23.26 -28.31 -5.92
CA TYR A 456 22.18 -27.38 -5.54
C TYR A 456 22.09 -27.18 -4.04
N VAL A 457 22.32 -28.24 -3.24
CA VAL A 457 22.41 -28.13 -1.78
C VAL A 457 23.56 -27.22 -1.37
N VAL A 458 24.72 -27.30 -2.05
CA VAL A 458 25.86 -26.41 -1.79
C VAL A 458 25.52 -24.95 -2.10
N ILE A 459 24.87 -24.68 -3.25
CA ILE A 459 24.46 -23.32 -3.63
C ILE A 459 23.45 -22.77 -2.63
N SER A 460 22.40 -23.52 -2.33
CA SER A 460 21.38 -23.11 -1.35
C SER A 460 21.98 -22.98 0.06
N GLY A 461 22.89 -23.87 0.44
CA GLY A 461 23.61 -23.77 1.70
C GLY A 461 24.50 -22.53 1.79
N ALA A 462 25.15 -22.14 0.69
CA ALA A 462 25.93 -20.91 0.65
C ALA A 462 25.05 -19.66 0.89
N VAL A 463 23.85 -19.59 0.31
CA VAL A 463 22.90 -18.49 0.56
C VAL A 463 22.53 -18.43 2.05
N VAL A 464 22.21 -19.58 2.66
CA VAL A 464 21.89 -19.64 4.10
C VAL A 464 23.08 -19.20 4.95
N VAL A 465 24.30 -19.67 4.62
CA VAL A 465 25.52 -19.29 5.33
C VAL A 465 25.80 -17.79 5.21
N ILE A 466 25.62 -17.18 4.04
CA ILE A 466 25.80 -15.73 3.83
C ILE A 466 24.79 -14.97 4.71
N CYS A 467 23.52 -15.40 4.73
CA CYS A 467 22.49 -14.79 5.57
C CYS A 467 22.87 -14.84 7.06
N VAL A 468 23.19 -16.04 7.56
CA VAL A 468 23.55 -16.25 8.97
C VAL A 468 24.83 -15.51 9.33
N ALA A 469 25.86 -15.57 8.48
CA ALA A 469 27.11 -14.85 8.71
C ALA A 469 26.90 -13.34 8.77
N GLY A 470 26.08 -12.77 7.87
CA GLY A 470 25.71 -11.36 7.90
C GLY A 470 25.01 -10.97 9.20
N LEU A 471 24.04 -11.78 9.66
CA LEU A 471 23.34 -11.55 10.94
C LEU A 471 24.30 -11.62 12.12
N VAL A 472 25.21 -12.60 12.14
CA VAL A 472 26.23 -12.77 13.22
C VAL A 472 27.18 -11.58 13.25
N VAL A 473 27.67 -11.12 12.08
CA VAL A 473 28.54 -9.95 11.99
C VAL A 473 27.83 -8.70 12.55
N ARG A 474 26.58 -8.49 12.22
CA ARG A 474 25.80 -7.36 12.75
C ARG A 474 25.56 -7.46 14.26
N ALA A 475 25.20 -8.63 14.74
CA ALA A 475 25.06 -8.87 16.18
C ALA A 475 26.37 -8.63 16.94
N ALA A 476 27.51 -9.07 16.37
CA ALA A 476 28.83 -8.88 16.96
C ALA A 476 29.29 -7.40 16.94
N SER A 477 28.82 -6.61 15.96
CA SER A 477 29.11 -5.17 15.89
C SER A 477 28.28 -4.32 16.87
N GLY A 478 27.37 -4.94 17.66
CA GLY A 478 26.49 -4.24 18.63
C GLY A 478 25.34 -3.45 18.00
N GLY A 479 25.15 -3.57 16.68
CA GLY A 479 24.06 -2.93 15.96
C GLY A 479 22.79 -3.79 15.92
N PRO A 480 21.65 -3.22 15.49
CA PRO A 480 20.43 -3.99 15.26
C PRO A 480 20.63 -5.02 14.16
N LEU A 481 19.97 -6.19 14.28
CA LEU A 481 20.07 -7.29 13.31
C LEU A 481 19.68 -6.87 11.88
N PHE A 482 18.69 -5.99 11.77
CA PHE A 482 18.24 -5.39 10.52
C PHE A 482 18.29 -3.87 10.63
N ASN A 483 18.46 -3.20 9.50
CA ASN A 483 18.17 -1.78 9.42
C ASN A 483 16.65 -1.64 9.26
N TYR A 484 15.96 -1.18 10.30
CA TYR A 484 14.51 -1.01 10.27
C TYR A 484 14.14 0.35 9.63
N SER A 485 13.11 0.36 8.80
CA SER A 485 12.47 1.62 8.38
C SER A 485 11.75 2.25 9.56
N LEU A 486 11.27 3.48 9.37
CA LEU A 486 10.49 4.18 10.37
C LEU A 486 9.25 3.39 10.81
N ASP A 487 8.59 2.69 9.89
CA ASP A 487 7.45 1.81 10.19
C ASP A 487 7.72 0.81 11.32
N PHE A 488 8.96 0.29 11.38
CA PHE A 488 9.34 -0.72 12.35
C PHE A 488 10.26 -0.19 13.45
N ALA A 489 10.94 0.93 13.24
CA ALA A 489 11.76 1.56 14.27
C ALA A 489 10.96 2.48 15.18
N GLY A 490 9.95 3.15 14.64
CA GLY A 490 9.29 4.29 15.27
C GLY A 490 10.18 5.54 15.28
N GLY A 491 9.65 6.66 15.72
CA GLY A 491 10.34 7.93 15.80
C GLY A 491 9.97 8.91 14.70
N ASN A 492 10.86 9.86 14.40
CA ASN A 492 10.67 10.87 13.37
C ASN A 492 11.68 10.70 12.23
N SER A 493 11.24 10.96 11.01
CA SER A 493 12.09 11.05 9.83
C SER A 493 11.80 12.35 9.10
N THR A 494 12.84 13.15 8.88
CA THR A 494 12.76 14.40 8.10
C THR A 494 13.69 14.28 6.90
N SER A 495 13.15 14.35 5.69
CA SER A 495 13.86 14.24 4.43
C SER A 495 13.90 15.60 3.73
N VAL A 496 15.10 16.03 3.31
CA VAL A 496 15.33 17.31 2.64
C VAL A 496 15.93 17.08 1.27
N ASP A 497 15.26 17.50 0.21
CA ASP A 497 15.77 17.41 -1.17
C ASP A 497 16.60 18.67 -1.52
N LEU A 498 17.90 18.49 -1.62
CA LEU A 498 18.82 19.56 -2.00
C LEU A 498 18.83 19.85 -3.50
N SER A 499 18.21 19.01 -4.33
CA SER A 499 18.28 19.07 -5.82
C SER A 499 19.73 19.11 -6.39
N LYS A 500 20.70 18.73 -5.58
CA LYS A 500 22.13 18.59 -5.92
C LYS A 500 22.69 17.34 -5.26
N THR A 501 23.80 16.82 -5.74
CA THR A 501 24.48 15.70 -5.10
C THR A 501 24.88 16.05 -3.66
N VAL A 502 24.47 15.25 -2.71
CA VAL A 502 24.78 15.41 -1.30
C VAL A 502 26.25 15.15 -1.04
N THR A 503 26.91 16.07 -0.37
CA THR A 503 28.31 15.95 0.05
C THR A 503 28.41 15.50 1.51
N ASP A 504 29.62 15.09 1.95
CA ASP A 504 29.83 14.77 3.37
C ASP A 504 29.71 16.00 4.28
N GLU A 505 30.00 17.21 3.75
CA GLU A 505 29.74 18.47 4.46
C GLU A 505 28.24 18.71 4.66
N ASP A 506 27.41 18.40 3.65
CA ASP A 506 25.94 18.51 3.77
C ASP A 506 25.41 17.55 4.84
N LYS A 507 25.94 16.33 4.93
CA LYS A 507 25.58 15.36 5.98
C LYS A 507 25.94 15.87 7.38
N GLN A 508 27.17 16.35 7.55
CA GLN A 508 27.63 16.89 8.84
C GLN A 508 26.78 18.10 9.26
N LYS A 509 26.49 18.98 8.31
CA LYS A 509 25.63 20.13 8.53
C LYS A 509 24.21 19.75 8.95
N ALA A 510 23.66 18.69 8.36
CA ALA A 510 22.36 18.14 8.74
C ALA A 510 22.38 17.55 10.16
N GLU A 511 23.44 16.81 10.50
CA GLU A 511 23.62 16.22 11.83
C GLU A 511 23.74 17.29 12.91
N ASP A 512 24.57 18.31 12.68
CA ASP A 512 24.77 19.42 13.60
C ASP A 512 23.47 20.23 13.79
N THR A 513 22.72 20.45 12.70
CA THR A 513 21.43 21.12 12.73
C THR A 513 20.43 20.30 13.54
N ALA A 514 20.31 19.00 13.28
CA ALA A 514 19.41 18.14 14.05
C ALA A 514 19.76 18.12 15.55
N LYS A 515 21.04 17.95 15.88
CA LYS A 515 21.52 17.97 17.28
C LYS A 515 21.29 19.29 17.99
N SER A 516 21.28 20.41 17.26
CA SER A 516 20.98 21.73 17.84
C SER A 516 19.53 21.87 18.28
N VAL A 517 18.59 21.22 17.58
CA VAL A 517 17.15 21.24 17.86
C VAL A 517 16.77 20.22 18.93
N ILE A 518 17.26 18.97 18.77
CA ILE A 518 16.82 17.88 19.63
C ILE A 518 17.66 17.69 20.89
N GLY A 519 18.88 18.26 20.91
CA GLY A 519 19.87 18.12 21.97
C GLY A 519 20.98 17.12 21.65
N SER A 520 22.22 17.44 22.03
CA SER A 520 23.44 16.69 21.70
C SER A 520 23.52 15.27 22.31
N GLY A 521 22.64 14.91 23.23
CA GLY A 521 22.60 13.59 23.88
C GLY A 521 21.65 12.58 23.22
N LYS A 522 20.89 12.98 22.20
CA LYS A 522 19.94 12.10 21.49
C LYS A 522 20.54 11.51 20.23
N SER A 523 20.07 10.32 19.85
CA SER A 523 20.50 9.63 18.64
C SER A 523 19.97 10.32 17.41
N VAL A 524 20.85 10.61 16.44
CA VAL A 524 20.52 11.12 15.11
C VAL A 524 21.19 10.22 14.09
N GLU A 525 20.41 9.69 13.18
CA GLU A 525 20.90 8.91 12.05
C GLU A 525 20.75 9.74 10.77
N ILE A 526 21.85 9.93 10.04
CA ILE A 526 21.85 10.62 8.77
C ILE A 526 22.09 9.60 7.65
N SER A 527 21.18 9.60 6.67
CA SER A 527 21.32 8.79 5.46
C SER A 527 21.07 9.63 4.22
N VAL A 528 21.46 9.11 3.04
CA VAL A 528 21.26 9.79 1.77
C VAL A 528 20.40 8.92 0.87
N ALA A 529 19.37 9.52 0.31
CA ALA A 529 18.49 8.92 -0.67
C ALA A 529 18.61 9.66 -2.03
N ASP A 530 18.44 8.94 -3.14
CA ASP A 530 18.49 9.45 -4.52
C ASP A 530 19.74 10.29 -4.86
N ASN A 531 20.81 10.21 -4.06
CA ASN A 531 22.00 11.04 -4.11
C ASN A 531 21.76 12.55 -3.89
N THR A 532 20.53 13.01 -3.79
CA THR A 532 20.15 14.43 -3.65
C THR A 532 19.40 14.73 -2.37
N LYS A 533 18.92 13.72 -1.68
CA LYS A 533 18.12 13.86 -0.45
C LYS A 533 18.92 13.47 0.77
N ILE A 534 18.82 14.29 1.82
CA ILE A 534 19.31 13.97 3.16
C ILE A 534 18.11 13.52 3.99
N VAL A 535 18.21 12.35 4.60
CA VAL A 535 17.20 11.81 5.51
C VAL A 535 17.76 11.81 6.92
N VAL A 536 17.11 12.55 7.79
CA VAL A 536 17.42 12.69 9.22
C VAL A 536 16.41 11.87 10.02
N ARG A 537 16.86 10.80 10.68
CA ARG A 537 16.04 10.00 11.58
C ARG A 537 16.39 10.26 13.02
N THR A 538 15.38 10.39 13.86
CA THR A 538 15.52 10.66 15.29
C THR A 538 14.57 9.76 16.08
N GLU A 539 14.82 9.64 17.38
CA GLU A 539 13.82 9.13 18.31
C GLU A 539 12.54 9.97 18.25
N GLU A 540 11.49 9.48 18.88
CA GLU A 540 10.21 10.18 18.99
C GLU A 540 10.37 11.60 19.52
N LEU A 541 9.90 12.58 18.75
CA LEU A 541 9.93 14.00 19.06
C LEU A 541 8.50 14.48 19.36
N SER A 542 8.39 15.51 20.21
CA SER A 542 7.13 16.24 20.32
C SER A 542 6.84 16.98 19.00
N GLU A 543 5.58 17.22 18.72
CA GLU A 543 5.13 17.92 17.51
C GLU A 543 5.87 19.26 17.32
N GLN A 544 6.01 20.05 18.38
CA GLN A 544 6.76 21.31 18.35
C GLN A 544 8.22 21.14 17.93
N LYS A 545 8.92 20.11 18.43
CA LYS A 545 10.31 19.85 18.06
C LYS A 545 10.45 19.28 16.64
N SER A 546 9.46 18.54 16.18
CA SER A 546 9.43 18.04 14.80
C SER A 546 9.29 19.21 13.82
N GLU A 547 8.39 20.15 14.09
CA GLU A 547 8.22 21.36 13.29
C GLU A 547 9.44 22.29 13.37
N GLU A 548 10.03 22.47 14.53
CA GLU A 548 11.27 23.24 14.70
C GLU A 548 12.43 22.64 13.90
N LEU A 549 12.51 21.28 13.84
CA LEU A 549 13.51 20.58 13.05
C LEU A 549 13.31 20.83 11.56
N LYS A 550 12.09 20.71 11.05
CA LYS A 550 11.74 21.00 9.65
C LYS A 550 12.11 22.41 9.24
N ALA A 551 11.60 23.40 9.98
CA ALA A 551 11.86 24.81 9.71
C ALA A 551 13.37 25.14 9.77
N THR A 552 14.10 24.57 10.74
CA THR A 552 15.55 24.81 10.88
C THR A 552 16.32 24.14 9.72
N MET A 553 15.92 22.93 9.28
CA MET A 553 16.50 22.27 8.12
C MET A 553 16.23 23.05 6.83
N ALA A 554 14.99 23.52 6.61
CA ALA A 554 14.64 24.37 5.47
C ALA A 554 15.54 25.61 5.39
N LYS A 555 15.68 26.30 6.52
CA LYS A 555 16.53 27.50 6.63
C LYS A 555 18.03 27.19 6.42
N THR A 556 18.51 26.09 6.98
CA THR A 556 19.93 25.68 6.92
C THR A 556 20.36 25.37 5.50
N PHE A 557 19.49 24.74 4.73
CA PHE A 557 19.77 24.34 3.35
C PHE A 557 19.21 25.31 2.29
N GLY A 558 18.44 26.30 2.71
CA GLY A 558 17.83 27.30 1.81
C GLY A 558 16.81 26.69 0.84
N VAL A 559 16.07 25.68 1.28
CA VAL A 559 15.04 24.99 0.51
C VAL A 559 13.66 25.43 0.95
N ASP A 560 12.70 25.30 0.05
CA ASP A 560 11.30 25.55 0.36
C ASP A 560 10.75 24.37 1.19
N GLU A 561 10.25 24.66 2.37
CA GLU A 561 9.76 23.69 3.33
C GLU A 561 8.56 22.91 2.79
N SER A 562 7.62 23.57 2.13
CA SER A 562 6.38 22.97 1.63
C SER A 562 6.59 22.02 0.43
N THR A 563 7.64 22.23 -0.37
CA THR A 563 7.83 21.50 -1.62
C THR A 563 8.98 20.50 -1.60
N LYS A 564 9.97 20.72 -0.71
CA LYS A 564 11.23 19.95 -0.69
C LYS A 564 11.52 19.21 0.61
N ILE A 565 10.64 19.33 1.60
CA ILE A 565 10.77 18.60 2.85
C ILE A 565 9.61 17.61 2.99
N GLU A 566 9.96 16.38 3.33
CA GLU A 566 9.04 15.33 3.75
C GLU A 566 9.27 15.08 5.24
N SER A 567 8.22 14.92 6.00
CA SER A 567 8.31 14.55 7.41
C SER A 567 7.33 13.44 7.74
N GLU A 568 7.81 12.44 8.44
CA GLU A 568 7.03 11.30 8.88
C GLU A 568 7.29 11.03 10.36
N PHE A 569 6.23 10.77 11.09
CA PHE A 569 6.26 10.39 12.50
C PHE A 569 5.48 9.11 12.73
N ILE A 570 6.05 8.18 13.47
CA ILE A 570 5.38 6.94 13.88
C ILE A 570 5.70 6.70 15.35
N SER A 571 4.65 6.58 16.18
CA SER A 571 4.86 6.28 17.60
C SER A 571 5.38 4.84 17.80
N GLY A 572 6.14 4.62 18.87
CA GLY A 572 6.71 3.31 19.16
C GLY A 572 5.66 2.21 19.32
N SER A 573 4.47 2.54 19.84
CA SER A 573 3.36 1.59 19.99
C SER A 573 2.81 1.11 18.64
N VAL A 574 2.68 2.01 17.66
CA VAL A 574 2.25 1.68 16.29
C VAL A 574 3.30 0.83 15.59
N SER A 575 4.58 1.19 15.73
CA SER A 575 5.69 0.42 15.18
C SER A 575 5.73 -1.02 15.67
N ASP A 576 5.53 -1.25 16.96
CA ASP A 576 5.50 -2.60 17.52
C ASP A 576 4.28 -3.41 17.04
N GLU A 577 3.12 -2.78 16.92
CA GLU A 577 1.94 -3.42 16.34
C GLU A 577 2.16 -3.80 14.87
N MET A 578 2.75 -2.92 14.06
CA MET A 578 3.08 -3.20 12.66
C MET A 578 4.01 -4.39 12.51
N LYS A 579 5.01 -4.56 13.41
CA LYS A 579 5.88 -5.76 13.43
C LYS A 579 5.10 -7.04 13.70
N VAL A 580 4.19 -7.01 14.70
CA VAL A 580 3.36 -8.17 15.06
C VAL A 580 2.41 -8.52 13.91
N ASP A 581 1.73 -7.53 13.33
CA ASP A 581 0.83 -7.75 12.19
C ASP A 581 1.57 -8.29 10.97
N ALA A 582 2.81 -7.84 10.72
CA ALA A 582 3.68 -8.37 9.68
C ALA A 582 3.96 -9.88 9.87
N ALA A 583 4.35 -10.26 11.09
CA ALA A 583 4.64 -11.66 11.43
C ALA A 583 3.38 -12.52 11.31
N VAL A 584 2.25 -12.05 11.83
CA VAL A 584 0.95 -12.73 11.78
C VAL A 584 0.47 -12.87 10.33
N ALA A 585 0.55 -11.82 9.51
CA ALA A 585 0.18 -11.86 8.10
C ALA A 585 0.98 -12.91 7.34
N THR A 586 2.31 -12.93 7.54
CA THR A 586 3.20 -13.90 6.89
C THR A 586 2.87 -15.34 7.31
N LEU A 587 2.60 -15.56 8.59
CA LEU A 587 2.21 -16.86 9.13
C LEU A 587 0.87 -17.33 8.55
N ILE A 588 -0.16 -16.48 8.58
CA ILE A 588 -1.50 -16.79 8.05
C ILE A 588 -1.41 -17.11 6.55
N ALA A 589 -0.74 -16.27 5.77
CA ALA A 589 -0.60 -16.50 4.33
C ALA A 589 0.11 -17.84 4.03
N THR A 590 1.20 -18.13 4.75
CA THR A 590 1.94 -19.39 4.61
C THR A 590 1.06 -20.60 4.96
N LEU A 591 0.29 -20.52 6.05
CA LEU A 591 -0.64 -21.60 6.44
C LEU A 591 -1.77 -21.80 5.43
N CYS A 592 -2.37 -20.72 4.92
CA CYS A 592 -3.41 -20.78 3.90
C CYS A 592 -2.88 -21.40 2.60
N MET A 593 -1.67 -21.03 2.18
CA MET A 593 -1.04 -21.61 1.00
C MET A 593 -0.68 -23.08 1.21
N LEU A 594 -0.17 -23.45 2.38
CA LEU A 594 0.07 -24.85 2.76
C LEU A 594 -1.20 -25.70 2.67
N LEU A 595 -2.29 -25.20 3.24
CA LEU A 595 -3.59 -25.85 3.21
C LEU A 595 -4.07 -26.04 1.77
N TYR A 596 -3.94 -24.96 0.95
CA TYR A 596 -4.31 -25.02 -0.47
C TYR A 596 -3.52 -26.09 -1.22
N ILE A 597 -2.20 -26.14 -1.06
CA ILE A 597 -1.34 -27.15 -1.71
C ILE A 597 -1.69 -28.55 -1.25
N TRP A 598 -1.93 -28.74 0.05
CA TRP A 598 -2.32 -30.05 0.59
C TRP A 598 -3.65 -30.53 0.00
N ILE A 599 -4.65 -29.68 -0.07
CA ILE A 599 -5.94 -30.01 -0.70
C ILE A 599 -5.74 -30.36 -2.18
N ARG A 600 -4.91 -29.58 -2.88
CA ARG A 600 -4.69 -29.71 -4.34
C ARG A 600 -3.94 -30.99 -4.72
N PHE A 601 -2.89 -31.33 -3.99
CA PHE A 601 -2.03 -32.48 -4.33
C PHE A 601 -2.31 -33.74 -3.50
N ARG A 602 -3.01 -33.62 -2.39
CA ARG A 602 -3.40 -34.73 -1.48
C ARG A 602 -2.22 -35.59 -1.01
N LYS A 603 -0.97 -35.11 -1.10
CA LYS A 603 0.25 -35.80 -0.68
C LYS A 603 1.09 -34.86 0.20
N LEU A 604 1.36 -35.31 1.40
CA LEU A 604 2.13 -34.53 2.39
C LEU A 604 3.55 -34.23 1.90
N SER A 605 4.20 -35.21 1.21
CA SER A 605 5.56 -35.03 0.66
C SER A 605 5.65 -33.88 -0.35
N THR A 606 4.60 -33.66 -1.16
CA THR A 606 4.54 -32.55 -2.12
C THR A 606 4.42 -31.22 -1.40
N GLY A 607 3.54 -31.14 -0.38
CA GLY A 607 3.37 -29.93 0.43
C GLY A 607 4.64 -29.54 1.17
N ILE A 608 5.28 -30.49 1.86
CA ILE A 608 6.53 -30.23 2.60
C ILE A 608 7.65 -29.76 1.67
N SER A 609 7.80 -30.39 0.49
CA SER A 609 8.84 -29.99 -0.47
C SER A 609 8.62 -28.57 -1.01
N ALA A 610 7.37 -28.20 -1.28
CA ALA A 610 7.02 -26.86 -1.71
C ALA A 610 7.32 -25.83 -0.63
N VAL A 611 6.95 -26.10 0.62
CA VAL A 611 7.20 -25.19 1.75
C VAL A 611 8.69 -25.01 2.02
N LEU A 612 9.48 -26.07 1.99
CA LEU A 612 10.94 -25.95 2.18
C LEU A 612 11.59 -25.13 1.06
N ALA A 613 11.08 -25.21 -0.17
CA ALA A 613 11.52 -24.35 -1.25
C ALA A 613 11.11 -22.87 -1.00
N LEU A 614 9.91 -22.62 -0.49
CA LEU A 614 9.48 -21.27 -0.12
C LEU A 614 10.33 -20.69 1.03
N VAL A 615 10.64 -21.48 2.03
CA VAL A 615 11.52 -21.06 3.13
C VAL A 615 12.91 -20.69 2.60
N HIS A 616 13.43 -21.47 1.65
CA HIS A 616 14.68 -21.13 0.95
C HIS A 616 14.58 -19.77 0.25
N ASP A 617 13.50 -19.50 -0.47
CA ASP A 617 13.32 -18.24 -1.21
C ASP A 617 13.17 -17.05 -0.27
N VAL A 618 12.46 -17.22 0.85
CA VAL A 618 12.38 -16.22 1.92
C VAL A 618 13.78 -15.92 2.49
N ILE A 619 14.60 -16.95 2.76
CA ILE A 619 15.98 -16.77 3.22
C ILE A 619 16.83 -16.04 2.18
N ALA A 620 16.68 -16.35 0.89
CA ALA A 620 17.40 -15.66 -0.17
C ALA A 620 17.07 -14.16 -0.20
N VAL A 621 15.80 -13.79 -0.01
CA VAL A 621 15.38 -12.39 0.07
C VAL A 621 15.85 -11.74 1.37
N LEU A 622 15.76 -12.43 2.51
CA LEU A 622 16.33 -11.94 3.78
C LEU A 622 17.82 -11.66 3.64
N THR A 623 18.55 -12.48 2.88
CA THR A 623 19.98 -12.25 2.60
C THR A 623 20.21 -10.88 1.95
N VAL A 624 19.32 -10.42 1.06
CA VAL A 624 19.41 -9.07 0.47
C VAL A 624 19.29 -8.00 1.53
N TYR A 625 18.29 -8.10 2.42
CA TYR A 625 18.10 -7.14 3.51
C TYR A 625 19.26 -7.12 4.50
N VAL A 626 19.92 -8.24 4.69
CA VAL A 626 21.11 -8.31 5.55
C VAL A 626 22.33 -7.72 4.89
N VAL A 627 22.61 -8.09 3.62
CA VAL A 627 23.82 -7.68 2.88
C VAL A 627 23.72 -6.23 2.41
N ALA A 628 22.55 -5.83 1.88
CA ALA A 628 22.29 -4.47 1.39
C ALA A 628 21.61 -3.57 2.43
N SER A 629 21.77 -3.87 3.71
CA SER A 629 21.11 -3.18 4.82
C SER A 629 21.38 -1.67 4.88
N ALA A 630 22.52 -1.20 4.33
CA ALA A 630 22.80 0.23 4.25
C ALA A 630 21.86 0.99 3.29
N PHE A 631 21.24 0.28 2.34
CA PHE A 631 20.43 0.88 1.28
C PHE A 631 18.97 0.42 1.32
N ILE A 632 18.70 -0.75 1.92
CA ILE A 632 17.36 -1.38 1.90
C ILE A 632 16.93 -1.66 3.35
N PRO A 633 16.09 -0.78 3.92
CA PRO A 633 15.57 -0.99 5.27
C PRO A 633 14.43 -2.04 5.27
N VAL A 634 14.22 -2.66 6.41
CA VAL A 634 13.11 -3.60 6.66
C VAL A 634 11.92 -2.82 7.21
N GLY A 635 10.83 -2.76 6.46
CA GLY A 635 9.61 -2.04 6.82
C GLY A 635 8.35 -2.71 6.26
N SER A 636 7.28 -1.94 6.14
CA SER A 636 6.00 -2.42 5.60
C SER A 636 6.13 -2.98 4.17
N THR A 637 6.98 -2.39 3.34
CA THR A 637 7.28 -2.87 1.97
C THR A 637 7.96 -4.26 1.96
N PHE A 638 8.69 -4.62 3.02
CA PHE A 638 9.26 -5.96 3.19
C PHE A 638 8.17 -7.03 3.24
N ILE A 639 7.06 -6.76 3.93
CA ILE A 639 5.92 -7.70 4.03
C ILE A 639 5.32 -7.93 2.65
N ALA A 640 5.07 -6.83 1.91
CA ALA A 640 4.54 -6.89 0.56
C ALA A 640 5.46 -7.70 -0.37
N CYS A 641 6.77 -7.47 -0.30
CA CYS A 641 7.78 -8.22 -1.05
C CYS A 641 7.75 -9.72 -0.70
N MET A 642 7.80 -10.06 0.59
CA MET A 642 7.81 -11.46 1.06
C MET A 642 6.55 -12.22 0.62
N LEU A 643 5.37 -11.66 0.86
CA LEU A 643 4.11 -12.32 0.49
C LEU A 643 3.96 -12.47 -1.03
N THR A 644 4.42 -11.48 -1.79
CA THR A 644 4.44 -11.53 -3.26
C THR A 644 5.35 -12.64 -3.76
N ILE A 645 6.56 -12.76 -3.22
CA ILE A 645 7.53 -13.79 -3.63
C ILE A 645 7.01 -15.18 -3.27
N VAL A 646 6.45 -15.34 -2.08
CA VAL A 646 5.85 -16.62 -1.66
C VAL A 646 4.72 -17.02 -2.60
N GLY A 647 3.83 -16.06 -2.98
CA GLY A 647 2.75 -16.31 -3.95
C GLY A 647 3.25 -16.63 -5.37
N TYR A 648 4.31 -15.94 -5.80
CA TYR A 648 4.90 -16.12 -7.12
C TYR A 648 5.70 -17.42 -7.23
N SER A 649 6.59 -17.69 -6.28
CA SER A 649 7.47 -18.88 -6.30
C SER A 649 6.68 -20.19 -6.27
N ILE A 650 5.59 -20.20 -5.50
CA ILE A 650 4.75 -21.39 -5.41
C ILE A 650 4.06 -21.73 -6.74
N ASN A 651 3.71 -20.72 -7.55
CA ASN A 651 3.11 -20.91 -8.86
C ASN A 651 4.02 -21.77 -9.76
N ASP A 652 5.31 -21.46 -9.81
CA ASP A 652 6.26 -22.24 -10.64
C ASP A 652 6.45 -23.67 -10.09
N THR A 653 6.51 -23.81 -8.77
CA THR A 653 6.59 -25.12 -8.10
C THR A 653 5.37 -26.00 -8.40
N ILE A 654 4.16 -25.43 -8.35
CA ILE A 654 2.90 -26.15 -8.68
C ILE A 654 2.95 -26.70 -10.10
N VAL A 655 3.45 -25.91 -11.03
CA VAL A 655 3.52 -26.33 -12.43
C VAL A 655 4.48 -27.47 -12.66
N VAL A 656 5.66 -27.42 -12.04
CA VAL A 656 6.63 -28.53 -12.12
C VAL A 656 6.02 -29.79 -11.51
N PHE A 657 5.36 -29.69 -10.36
CA PHE A 657 4.72 -30.83 -9.71
C PHE A 657 3.52 -31.38 -10.49
N ASP A 658 2.72 -30.52 -11.12
CA ASP A 658 1.64 -30.95 -11.99
C ASP A 658 2.18 -31.74 -13.21
N ARG A 659 3.29 -31.26 -13.80
CA ARG A 659 3.96 -31.97 -14.90
C ARG A 659 4.53 -33.32 -14.46
N ILE A 660 5.15 -33.38 -13.26
CA ILE A 660 5.62 -34.65 -12.70
C ILE A 660 4.44 -35.62 -12.50
N ARG A 661 3.30 -35.15 -12.02
CA ARG A 661 2.08 -35.95 -11.85
C ARG A 661 1.56 -36.45 -13.18
N GLU A 662 1.51 -35.59 -14.21
CA GLU A 662 1.09 -35.93 -15.56
C GLU A 662 2.01 -37.03 -16.19
N ASN A 663 3.33 -36.82 -16.12
CA ASN A 663 4.29 -37.76 -16.66
C ASN A 663 4.31 -39.09 -15.88
N LYS A 664 4.11 -39.03 -14.56
CA LYS A 664 3.99 -40.23 -13.72
C LYS A 664 2.77 -41.08 -14.08
N ALA A 665 1.63 -40.44 -14.42
CA ALA A 665 0.43 -41.16 -14.86
C ALA A 665 0.62 -41.86 -16.21
N LYS A 666 1.49 -41.34 -17.07
CA LYS A 666 1.83 -41.92 -18.38
C LYS A 666 3.02 -42.89 -18.35
N ALA A 667 3.74 -42.95 -17.23
CA ALA A 667 4.97 -43.72 -17.11
C ALA A 667 4.70 -45.25 -17.09
N THR A 668 5.58 -46.00 -17.74
CA THR A 668 5.57 -47.47 -17.69
C THR A 668 6.22 -47.96 -16.38
N SER A 669 5.96 -49.22 -16.02
CA SER A 669 6.52 -49.83 -14.80
C SER A 669 8.06 -49.91 -14.78
N ARG A 670 8.71 -49.69 -15.90
CA ARG A 670 10.19 -49.73 -16.05
C ARG A 670 10.87 -48.35 -15.86
N THR A 671 10.12 -47.25 -15.94
CA THR A 671 10.67 -45.91 -15.86
C THR A 671 10.94 -45.55 -14.40
N SER A 672 12.16 -45.12 -14.06
CA SER A 672 12.51 -44.74 -12.71
C SER A 672 11.86 -43.37 -12.33
N LEU A 673 11.61 -43.18 -11.04
CA LEU A 673 11.06 -41.88 -10.56
C LEU A 673 12.01 -40.71 -10.87
N ALA A 674 13.31 -40.93 -10.82
CA ALA A 674 14.32 -39.93 -11.17
C ALA A 674 14.25 -39.53 -12.65
N GLU A 675 14.04 -40.49 -13.56
CA GLU A 675 13.86 -40.19 -14.98
C GLU A 675 12.58 -39.40 -15.24
N ILE A 676 11.47 -39.72 -14.56
CA ILE A 676 10.20 -39.01 -14.68
C ILE A 676 10.38 -37.55 -14.23
N ILE A 677 11.05 -37.33 -13.12
CA ILE A 677 11.29 -35.99 -12.58
C ILE A 677 12.21 -35.18 -13.50
N ASN A 678 13.36 -35.77 -13.91
CA ASN A 678 14.31 -35.11 -14.81
C ASN A 678 13.65 -34.72 -16.13
N LYS A 679 12.82 -35.61 -16.71
CA LYS A 679 12.04 -35.32 -17.91
C LYS A 679 11.05 -34.19 -17.69
N SER A 680 10.29 -34.24 -16.60
CA SER A 680 9.27 -33.22 -16.27
C SER A 680 9.88 -31.84 -16.08
N ILE A 681 10.99 -31.73 -15.36
CA ILE A 681 11.73 -30.48 -15.18
C ILE A 681 12.24 -29.97 -16.53
N THR A 682 12.85 -30.84 -17.35
CA THR A 682 13.37 -30.45 -18.67
C THR A 682 12.28 -29.90 -19.59
N GLU A 683 11.08 -30.48 -19.55
CA GLU A 683 9.92 -30.05 -20.33
C GLU A 683 9.36 -28.70 -19.86
N THR A 684 9.38 -28.43 -18.57
CA THR A 684 8.86 -27.16 -17.98
C THR A 684 9.89 -26.04 -17.93
N LEU A 685 11.20 -26.35 -17.99
CA LEU A 685 12.29 -25.41 -17.77
C LEU A 685 12.20 -24.15 -18.65
N SER A 686 11.93 -24.32 -19.95
CA SER A 686 11.84 -23.16 -20.88
C SER A 686 10.67 -22.25 -20.53
N ARG A 687 9.60 -22.80 -19.98
CA ARG A 687 8.45 -22.07 -19.51
C ARG A 687 8.81 -21.31 -18.23
N SER A 688 9.33 -21.98 -17.21
CA SER A 688 9.73 -21.36 -15.95
C SER A 688 10.71 -20.19 -16.17
N ILE A 689 11.69 -20.37 -17.07
CA ILE A 689 12.60 -19.28 -17.44
C ILE A 689 11.86 -18.13 -18.13
N ASN A 690 10.99 -18.40 -19.12
CA ASN A 690 10.31 -17.34 -19.85
C ASN A 690 9.36 -16.53 -18.96
N THR A 691 8.63 -17.18 -18.04
CA THR A 691 7.74 -16.49 -17.08
C THR A 691 8.54 -15.66 -16.10
N SER A 692 9.65 -16.19 -15.58
CA SER A 692 10.54 -15.43 -14.69
C SER A 692 11.19 -14.26 -15.42
N VAL A 693 11.57 -14.39 -16.69
CA VAL A 693 12.16 -13.30 -17.48
C VAL A 693 11.17 -12.18 -17.74
N THR A 694 9.90 -12.47 -18.04
CA THR A 694 8.89 -11.43 -18.26
C THR A 694 8.64 -10.60 -16.99
N THR A 695 8.52 -11.25 -15.85
CA THR A 695 8.36 -10.57 -14.56
C THR A 695 9.64 -9.86 -14.14
N PHE A 696 10.81 -10.47 -14.36
CA PHE A 696 12.11 -9.86 -14.12
C PHE A 696 12.29 -8.57 -14.93
N ILE A 697 11.94 -8.56 -16.22
CA ILE A 697 12.02 -7.34 -17.06
C ILE A 697 11.24 -6.20 -16.43
N MET A 698 10.00 -6.44 -16.00
CA MET A 698 9.16 -5.41 -15.40
C MET A 698 9.74 -4.86 -14.10
N VAL A 699 10.18 -5.76 -13.21
CA VAL A 699 10.73 -5.36 -11.90
C VAL A 699 12.12 -4.75 -12.05
N PHE A 700 12.93 -5.21 -13.01
CA PHE A 700 14.24 -4.64 -13.31
C PHE A 700 14.14 -3.20 -13.84
N VAL A 701 13.22 -2.96 -14.77
CA VAL A 701 12.96 -1.59 -15.28
C VAL A 701 12.48 -0.69 -14.12
N LEU A 702 11.65 -1.21 -13.25
CA LEU A 702 11.20 -0.51 -12.05
C LEU A 702 12.35 -0.19 -11.08
N ALA A 703 13.29 -1.12 -10.90
CA ALA A 703 14.50 -0.89 -10.08
C ALA A 703 15.44 0.15 -10.68
N VAL A 704 15.53 0.24 -12.02
CA VAL A 704 16.43 1.19 -12.69
C VAL A 704 15.86 2.61 -12.74
N PHE A 705 14.56 2.74 -13.09
CA PHE A 705 13.93 4.03 -13.34
C PHE A 705 13.04 4.51 -12.19
N GLY A 706 12.71 3.65 -11.23
CA GLY A 706 11.90 4.01 -10.06
C GLY A 706 12.66 4.90 -9.07
N VAL A 707 11.92 5.62 -8.24
CA VAL A 707 12.42 6.36 -7.08
C VAL A 707 12.91 5.40 -5.99
N ASP A 708 13.66 5.88 -5.01
CA ASP A 708 14.31 5.04 -3.98
C ASP A 708 13.33 4.15 -3.21
N SER A 709 12.18 4.66 -2.82
CA SER A 709 11.16 3.85 -2.13
C SER A 709 10.67 2.67 -2.97
N VAL A 710 10.58 2.85 -4.30
CA VAL A 710 10.22 1.78 -5.23
C VAL A 710 11.38 0.83 -5.47
N ARG A 711 12.64 1.32 -5.50
CA ARG A 711 13.85 0.49 -5.62
C ARG A 711 14.03 -0.43 -4.43
N GLN A 712 13.77 0.06 -3.22
CA GLN A 712 13.82 -0.73 -1.98
C GLN A 712 12.87 -1.93 -2.02
N PHE A 713 11.76 -1.83 -2.72
CA PHE A 713 10.83 -2.93 -2.98
C PHE A 713 11.29 -3.81 -4.15
N ALA A 714 11.73 -3.20 -5.27
CA ALA A 714 12.03 -3.91 -6.51
C ALA A 714 13.28 -4.80 -6.42
N ILE A 715 14.35 -4.35 -5.74
CA ILE A 715 15.61 -5.11 -5.67
C ILE A 715 15.45 -6.46 -4.95
N PRO A 716 14.84 -6.53 -3.74
CA PRO A 716 14.58 -7.82 -3.09
C PRO A 716 13.65 -8.71 -3.91
N LEU A 717 12.67 -8.11 -4.61
CA LEU A 717 11.75 -8.84 -5.46
C LEU A 717 12.45 -9.50 -6.67
N ILE A 718 13.44 -8.83 -7.28
CA ILE A 718 14.30 -9.39 -8.34
C ILE A 718 14.97 -10.68 -7.84
N VAL A 719 15.60 -10.61 -6.68
CA VAL A 719 16.29 -11.77 -6.09
C VAL A 719 15.29 -12.88 -5.77
N GLY A 720 14.11 -12.52 -5.27
CA GLY A 720 13.02 -13.47 -5.01
C GLY A 720 12.53 -14.19 -6.27
N ILE A 721 12.35 -13.46 -7.39
CA ILE A 721 11.96 -14.05 -8.70
C ILE A 721 13.03 -15.04 -9.20
N ILE A 722 14.30 -14.65 -9.13
CA ILE A 722 15.42 -15.52 -9.55
C ILE A 722 15.50 -16.74 -8.64
N SER A 723 15.38 -16.54 -7.32
CA SER A 723 15.39 -17.62 -6.33
C SER A 723 14.23 -18.58 -6.54
N GLY A 724 13.00 -18.07 -6.79
CA GLY A 724 11.80 -18.90 -7.04
C GLY A 724 11.91 -19.77 -8.28
N CYS A 725 12.46 -19.22 -9.38
CA CYS A 725 12.77 -20.01 -10.58
C CYS A 725 13.82 -21.10 -10.30
N TYR A 726 14.84 -20.79 -9.50
CA TYR A 726 15.86 -21.76 -9.10
C TYR A 726 15.28 -22.82 -8.14
N SER A 727 14.55 -22.40 -7.12
CA SER A 727 14.09 -23.30 -6.06
C SER A 727 13.05 -24.30 -6.53
N SER A 728 12.14 -23.92 -7.44
CA SER A 728 11.15 -24.83 -8.04
C SER A 728 11.79 -26.01 -8.76
N VAL A 729 12.89 -25.75 -9.45
CA VAL A 729 13.63 -26.74 -10.24
C VAL A 729 14.66 -27.51 -9.40
N CYS A 730 15.49 -26.76 -8.66
CA CYS A 730 16.71 -27.28 -8.03
C CYS A 730 16.54 -27.65 -6.54
N VAL A 731 15.48 -27.17 -5.88
CA VAL A 731 15.23 -27.44 -4.44
C VAL A 731 13.97 -28.27 -4.27
N ALA A 732 12.80 -27.79 -4.73
CA ALA A 732 11.50 -28.45 -4.49
C ALA A 732 11.45 -29.87 -5.09
N SER A 733 11.88 -30.00 -6.34
CA SER A 733 11.80 -31.27 -7.07
C SER A 733 12.76 -32.35 -6.53
N PRO A 734 14.04 -32.06 -6.22
CA PRO A 734 14.91 -33.03 -5.55
C PRO A 734 14.46 -33.38 -4.12
N LEU A 735 13.96 -32.44 -3.33
CA LEU A 735 13.38 -32.70 -2.02
C LEU A 735 12.19 -33.64 -2.10
N TRP A 736 11.29 -33.39 -3.07
CA TRP A 736 10.16 -34.26 -3.30
C TRP A 736 10.60 -35.69 -3.69
N TYR A 737 11.65 -35.81 -4.51
CA TYR A 737 12.25 -37.13 -4.83
C TYR A 737 12.70 -37.89 -3.59
N VAL A 738 13.44 -37.21 -2.70
CA VAL A 738 13.94 -37.82 -1.46
C VAL A 738 12.80 -38.23 -0.53
N LEU A 739 11.79 -37.35 -0.36
CA LEU A 739 10.64 -37.59 0.52
C LEU A 739 9.66 -38.64 -0.03
N SER A 740 9.53 -38.76 -1.36
CA SER A 740 8.63 -39.71 -2.01
C SER A 740 9.30 -41.08 -2.27
N GLY A 741 10.60 -41.12 -2.46
CA GLY A 741 11.33 -42.33 -2.86
C GLY A 741 11.41 -43.44 -1.79
N LYS A 742 11.29 -43.10 -0.51
CA LYS A 742 11.25 -44.07 0.59
C LYS A 742 9.91 -44.83 0.65
N GLY A 743 8.79 -44.13 0.44
CA GLY A 743 7.45 -44.75 0.50
C GLY A 743 7.12 -45.66 -0.72
N GLU A 744 7.67 -45.39 -1.90
CA GLU A 744 7.45 -46.22 -3.10
C GLU A 744 8.26 -47.51 -3.10
N LYS A 745 9.44 -47.53 -2.45
CA LYS A 745 10.20 -48.78 -2.27
C LYS A 745 9.43 -49.79 -1.41
N GLU A 746 8.75 -49.30 -0.36
CA GLU A 746 7.90 -50.17 0.46
C GLU A 746 6.65 -50.65 -0.26
N GLN A 747 5.97 -49.82 -1.04
CA GLN A 747 4.81 -50.25 -1.83
C GLN A 747 5.15 -51.26 -2.93
N LYS A 748 6.30 -51.10 -3.61
CA LYS A 748 6.77 -52.09 -4.59
C LYS A 748 7.15 -53.41 -3.93
N ALA A 749 7.80 -53.40 -2.77
CA ALA A 749 8.13 -54.60 -2.01
C ALA A 749 6.87 -55.35 -1.57
N VAL A 750 5.85 -54.62 -1.09
CA VAL A 750 4.57 -55.22 -0.66
C VAL A 750 3.77 -55.77 -1.85
N THR A 751 3.79 -55.11 -3.01
CA THR A 751 3.11 -55.59 -4.22
C THR A 751 3.80 -56.82 -4.82
N TYR A 752 5.13 -56.90 -4.78
CA TYR A 752 5.89 -58.08 -5.19
C TYR A 752 5.67 -59.26 -4.25
N SER A 753 5.55 -59.01 -2.94
CA SER A 753 5.26 -60.05 -1.94
C SER A 753 3.85 -60.61 -2.06
N LYS A 754 2.85 -59.78 -2.45
CA LYS A 754 1.47 -60.26 -2.71
C LYS A 754 1.28 -60.98 -4.04
N LYS A 755 2.17 -60.79 -5.02
CA LYS A 755 2.15 -61.55 -6.29
C LYS A 755 2.92 -62.87 -6.23
N LYS A 756 3.67 -63.11 -5.16
CA LYS A 756 4.38 -64.38 -4.93
C LYS A 756 3.68 -65.32 -3.95
N LYS A 757 2.54 -64.94 -3.40
CA LYS A 757 1.57 -65.79 -2.72
C LYS A 757 0.34 -65.94 -3.61
#